data_5f8fefa98086f98862853bb3c4e2e416
#
_entry.id   5f8fefa98086f98862853bb3c4e2e416
#
_cell.length_a   1.000
_cell.length_b   1.000
_cell.length_c   1.000
_cell.angle_alpha   90.00
_cell.angle_beta   90.00
_cell.angle_gamma   90.00
#
_symmetry.space_group_name_H-M   'P 1'
#
loop_
_entity.id
_entity.type
_entity.pdbx_description
1 polymer ?
#
loop_
_entity_poly.entity_id
_entity_poly.type
_entity_poly.pdbx_seq_one_letter_code
_entity_poly.pdbx_strand_id
1 'polypeptide(L)'
;MKKIGKIFFAVIVMLIALNIVNKAEAAETEPLISVKLSNYLGSKSSITIQPSEIYRIKDTNLTLSAKKDYEVKVTSNGVAIYKGTEKLGEFPRFEVTPSTYSATLSIQGRKYLGDVAFTNESQKYVRPINTLPIEDYLKGVVPEESLKNWTSLNTFKAQAIAARGYALKHLKDSDLTDTQFKQVYGGKQELSITPLTDKAIEETFGEVVTYKGGVVETFFSSSNGGIIEANSNYWPKGDPLPYFQVKNDPYDPQMPWKKVVNKQQIDLSTKDLAASDTWWSQTNEKDLKVTDNIKNKMKANGLDTKDIKITEITKIDFYDRGSGQRVTKGDLSVRYIKKDDVDKDGKILIHDWNLTGESAKTIKDLIEGSSMLNLYVTSIDEDDTSFIIHGKGFGHGVGMSQQGSNVMANQGMDYKEILAFYYPGTALTEYYGTKAERSYKTAPYAASLNSINETDTKITGKAEANTLVYVKFNSTSAAIAARGKADSNGNFSISIPKQAAGTKIYVILKNDVNYSPYALTVVKAIDAPKNPAVNELKETDTAVKGTTEANALVYIKFGSTSGQIEARGKADAKGNFTVAIPAQAAGTKVYVIAKNAVKYSKYTSVTVKAYPAPAAPVINPVTEDDTVLSGKAEANTTVYVKLDSSKNSTSFRGKTNAKGDFSISIPKQNAGRKMYVIVKNTVKYSSYSSVTVKAKPAPKAPAIDSVIRTSTAVSGKAAAGALVYVKAGSSKSSIVGRGKVDARGIYKVTIPSQKAGTRMYVIIKADGVYSPYAWTTVK
;
A
#
# COMPACT_ATOMS: atom_id res chain seq x y z
N MET A 1 -25.70 51.86 32.68
CA MET A 1 -25.53 50.50 33.27
C MET A 1 -26.65 49.49 32.96
N LYS A 2 -27.81 49.84 32.43
CA LYS A 2 -28.89 48.89 32.09
C LYS A 2 -28.80 48.23 30.67
N LYS A 3 -27.88 48.66 29.79
CA LYS A 3 -27.72 48.09 28.46
C LYS A 3 -26.59 47.07 28.37
N ILE A 4 -25.61 47.09 29.27
CA ILE A 4 -24.49 46.13 29.30
C ILE A 4 -24.90 44.77 29.91
N GLY A 5 -25.81 44.78 30.91
CA GLY A 5 -26.32 43.57 31.53
C GLY A 5 -27.17 42.64 30.59
N LYS A 6 -27.85 43.25 29.58
CA LYS A 6 -28.64 42.47 28.62
C LYS A 6 -27.81 41.79 27.53
N ILE A 7 -26.65 42.36 27.20
CA ILE A 7 -25.73 41.73 26.23
C ILE A 7 -24.95 40.56 26.88
N PHE A 8 -24.57 40.72 28.16
CA PHE A 8 -23.91 39.63 28.90
C PHE A 8 -24.85 38.41 29.17
N PHE A 9 -26.13 38.68 29.43
CA PHE A 9 -27.11 37.61 29.62
C PHE A 9 -27.45 36.90 28.30
N ALA A 10 -27.50 37.60 27.18
CA ALA A 10 -27.70 37.03 25.86
C ALA A 10 -26.51 36.19 25.37
N VAL A 11 -25.27 36.59 25.69
CA VAL A 11 -24.04 35.82 25.35
C VAL A 11 -23.92 34.58 26.25
N ILE A 12 -24.29 34.65 27.53
CA ILE A 12 -24.29 33.46 28.41
C ILE A 12 -25.39 32.47 28.00
N VAL A 13 -26.57 32.94 27.60
CA VAL A 13 -27.65 32.07 27.10
C VAL A 13 -27.27 31.50 25.73
N MET A 14 -26.55 32.23 24.88
CA MET A 14 -26.04 31.73 23.59
C MET A 14 -24.86 30.76 23.76
N LEU A 15 -24.02 30.95 24.79
CA LEU A 15 -22.94 30.00 25.13
C LEU A 15 -23.46 28.74 25.85
N ILE A 16 -24.60 28.82 26.54
CA ILE A 16 -25.28 27.64 27.09
C ILE A 16 -26.08 26.89 25.99
N ALA A 17 -26.62 27.60 25.00
CA ALA A 17 -27.33 26.98 23.87
C ALA A 17 -26.37 26.31 22.85
N LEU A 18 -25.07 26.69 22.83
CA LEU A 18 -24.07 26.06 21.96
C LEU A 18 -23.38 24.82 22.57
N ASN A 19 -23.71 24.46 23.82
CA ASN A 19 -23.25 23.24 24.46
C ASN A 19 -24.33 22.16 24.64
N ILE A 20 -25.49 22.34 24.05
CA ILE A 20 -26.42 21.23 23.82
C ILE A 20 -26.10 20.66 22.43
N VAL A 21 -24.88 20.14 22.25
CA VAL A 21 -24.71 18.98 21.37
C VAL A 21 -25.56 17.91 22.02
N ASN A 22 -26.67 17.54 21.38
CA ASN A 22 -27.40 16.34 21.70
C ASN A 22 -26.39 15.18 21.75
N LYS A 23 -25.84 14.89 22.94
CA LYS A 23 -25.41 13.52 23.21
C LYS A 23 -26.68 12.71 22.98
N ALA A 24 -26.72 11.94 21.91
CA ALA A 24 -27.61 10.80 21.86
C ALA A 24 -27.38 10.09 23.21
N GLU A 25 -28.39 10.01 24.06
CA GLU A 25 -28.31 9.20 25.27
C GLU A 25 -27.91 7.82 24.78
N ALA A 26 -26.65 7.46 25.01
CA ALA A 26 -26.19 6.11 24.75
C ALA A 26 -27.10 5.18 25.52
N ALA A 27 -27.66 4.18 24.90
CA ALA A 27 -28.37 3.13 25.62
C ALA A 27 -27.39 2.61 26.66
N GLU A 28 -27.71 2.75 27.96
CA GLU A 28 -26.75 2.49 29.05
C GLU A 28 -26.23 1.05 28.99
N THR A 29 -26.98 0.14 28.38
CA THR A 29 -26.74 -1.30 28.40
C THR A 29 -26.73 -1.88 26.97
N GLU A 30 -25.82 -2.80 26.71
CA GLU A 30 -25.74 -3.61 25.51
C GLU A 30 -27.08 -4.34 25.22
N PRO A 31 -27.67 -4.22 24.02
CA PRO A 31 -28.94 -4.88 23.71
C PRO A 31 -28.77 -6.39 23.45
N LEU A 32 -29.83 -7.13 23.66
CA LEU A 32 -29.96 -8.53 23.23
C LEU A 32 -30.50 -8.61 21.81
N ILE A 33 -30.00 -9.57 21.03
CA ILE A 33 -30.46 -9.90 19.68
C ILE A 33 -30.94 -11.35 19.62
N SER A 34 -31.99 -11.60 18.86
CA SER A 34 -32.55 -12.95 18.65
C SER A 34 -32.40 -13.35 17.18
N VAL A 35 -31.81 -14.50 16.93
CA VAL A 35 -31.47 -14.99 15.58
C VAL A 35 -32.11 -16.35 15.35
N LYS A 36 -32.93 -16.48 14.31
CA LYS A 36 -33.51 -17.73 13.86
C LYS A 36 -32.49 -18.55 13.09
N LEU A 37 -32.14 -19.74 13.58
CA LEU A 37 -31.13 -20.60 12.99
C LEU A 37 -31.72 -21.47 11.87
N SER A 38 -31.37 -21.20 10.63
CA SER A 38 -31.88 -21.91 9.45
C SER A 38 -30.81 -22.26 8.44
N ASN A 39 -29.75 -21.44 8.30
CA ASN A 39 -28.74 -21.57 7.27
C ASN A 39 -27.99 -22.91 7.35
N TYR A 40 -27.35 -23.16 8.48
CA TYR A 40 -26.55 -24.38 8.67
C TYR A 40 -27.39 -25.58 9.14
N LEU A 41 -28.54 -25.33 9.70
CA LEU A 41 -29.43 -26.36 10.21
C LEU A 41 -30.34 -26.95 9.11
N GLY A 42 -30.77 -26.11 8.19
CA GLY A 42 -31.79 -26.47 7.19
C GLY A 42 -33.17 -26.74 7.83
N SER A 43 -33.96 -27.56 7.16
CA SER A 43 -35.30 -27.93 7.56
C SER A 43 -35.34 -29.37 8.06
N LYS A 44 -35.28 -29.56 9.39
CA LYS A 44 -35.21 -30.89 10.02
C LYS A 44 -36.34 -31.03 11.05
N SER A 45 -37.00 -32.19 11.03
CA SER A 45 -38.07 -32.54 12.02
C SER A 45 -37.48 -32.98 13.37
N SER A 46 -36.17 -33.31 13.39
CA SER A 46 -35.42 -33.69 14.58
C SER A 46 -34.02 -33.14 14.53
N ILE A 47 -33.47 -32.66 15.65
CA ILE A 47 -32.12 -32.14 15.78
C ILE A 47 -31.48 -32.65 17.06
N THR A 48 -30.15 -32.86 17.01
CA THR A 48 -29.34 -33.18 18.20
C THR A 48 -28.74 -31.93 18.80
N ILE A 49 -28.80 -31.83 20.12
CA ILE A 49 -28.17 -30.77 20.91
C ILE A 49 -27.26 -31.37 21.99
N GLN A 50 -26.14 -30.71 22.28
CA GLN A 50 -25.21 -31.11 23.32
C GLN A 50 -24.68 -29.86 24.06
N PRO A 51 -25.05 -29.70 25.34
CA PRO A 51 -24.53 -28.59 26.15
C PRO A 51 -23.08 -28.85 26.60
N SER A 52 -22.24 -27.81 26.58
CA SER A 52 -20.86 -27.90 27.12
C SER A 52 -20.81 -27.89 28.64
N GLU A 53 -21.77 -27.23 29.25
CA GLU A 53 -22.00 -27.07 30.69
C GLU A 53 -23.44 -27.43 31.02
N ILE A 54 -23.90 -27.23 32.25
CA ILE A 54 -25.32 -27.44 32.63
C ILE A 54 -26.16 -26.33 31.98
N TYR A 55 -27.25 -26.71 31.32
CA TYR A 55 -28.32 -25.81 30.87
C TYR A 55 -29.60 -26.10 31.63
N ARG A 56 -30.42 -25.09 31.89
CA ARG A 56 -31.73 -25.21 32.49
C ARG A 56 -32.80 -24.97 31.44
N ILE A 57 -33.87 -25.77 31.46
CA ILE A 57 -35.08 -25.46 30.70
C ILE A 57 -35.85 -24.44 31.51
N LYS A 58 -36.02 -23.24 30.95
CA LYS A 58 -36.65 -22.09 31.58
C LYS A 58 -38.06 -22.46 32.06
N ASP A 59 -38.45 -21.90 33.16
CA ASP A 59 -39.76 -22.13 33.80
C ASP A 59 -40.06 -23.59 34.18
N THR A 60 -39.01 -24.43 34.29
CA THR A 60 -39.12 -25.83 34.72
C THR A 60 -37.98 -26.18 35.71
N ASN A 61 -38.10 -27.37 36.33
CA ASN A 61 -37.01 -27.98 37.13
C ASN A 61 -36.05 -28.84 36.28
N LEU A 62 -36.24 -28.89 34.97
CA LEU A 62 -35.43 -29.74 34.09
C LEU A 62 -34.07 -29.11 33.78
N THR A 63 -33.06 -29.93 33.83
CA THR A 63 -31.69 -29.54 33.50
C THR A 63 -31.10 -30.49 32.45
N LEU A 64 -30.27 -29.92 31.56
CA LEU A 64 -29.49 -30.65 30.59
C LEU A 64 -28.07 -30.76 31.13
N SER A 65 -27.60 -31.98 31.34
CA SER A 65 -26.25 -32.25 31.86
C SER A 65 -25.16 -31.94 30.81
N ALA A 66 -24.05 -31.42 31.27
CA ALA A 66 -22.87 -31.17 30.44
C ALA A 66 -22.44 -32.39 29.62
N LYS A 67 -22.07 -32.15 28.36
CA LYS A 67 -21.50 -33.15 27.44
C LYS A 67 -22.39 -34.40 27.21
N LYS A 68 -23.70 -34.27 27.34
CA LYS A 68 -24.68 -35.32 27.03
C LYS A 68 -25.49 -34.89 25.81
N ASP A 69 -25.81 -35.86 24.96
CA ASP A 69 -26.61 -35.64 23.79
C ASP A 69 -28.10 -35.68 24.17
N TYR A 70 -28.85 -34.76 23.60
CA TYR A 70 -30.28 -34.67 23.66
C TYR A 70 -30.84 -34.52 22.24
N GLU A 71 -32.03 -35.02 22.02
CA GLU A 71 -32.72 -34.91 20.76
C GLU A 71 -34.00 -34.04 20.93
N VAL A 72 -34.14 -33.05 20.07
CA VAL A 72 -35.34 -32.21 20.02
C VAL A 72 -36.12 -32.57 18.77
N LYS A 73 -37.40 -32.95 18.91
CA LYS A 73 -38.28 -33.39 17.82
C LYS A 73 -39.53 -32.53 17.74
N VAL A 74 -40.03 -32.35 16.53
CA VAL A 74 -41.38 -31.77 16.31
C VAL A 74 -42.43 -32.75 16.78
N THR A 75 -43.46 -32.21 17.38
CA THR A 75 -44.71 -32.94 17.75
C THR A 75 -45.93 -32.17 17.25
N SER A 76 -47.09 -32.78 17.31
CA SER A 76 -48.36 -32.09 17.00
C SER A 76 -48.65 -30.87 17.91
N ASN A 77 -48.09 -30.86 19.12
CA ASN A 77 -48.30 -29.81 20.12
C ASN A 77 -47.16 -28.85 20.31
N GLY A 78 -46.10 -28.97 19.48
CA GLY A 78 -44.89 -28.12 19.58
C GLY A 78 -43.60 -28.90 19.36
N VAL A 79 -42.76 -28.95 20.40
CA VAL A 79 -41.47 -29.63 20.41
C VAL A 79 -41.25 -30.45 21.67
N ALA A 80 -40.69 -31.63 21.53
CA ALA A 80 -40.35 -32.49 22.67
C ALA A 80 -38.83 -32.70 22.73
N ILE A 81 -38.29 -32.83 23.97
CA ILE A 81 -36.88 -33.11 24.22
C ILE A 81 -36.70 -34.50 24.82
N TYR A 82 -35.71 -35.23 24.33
CA TYR A 82 -35.38 -36.59 24.69
C TYR A 82 -33.93 -36.74 25.13
N LYS A 83 -33.66 -37.67 26.05
CA LYS A 83 -32.35 -38.18 26.39
C LYS A 83 -32.29 -39.67 26.04
N GLY A 84 -31.67 -40.02 24.93
CA GLY A 84 -31.81 -41.35 24.34
C GLY A 84 -33.28 -41.60 24.00
N THR A 85 -33.92 -42.67 24.58
CA THR A 85 -35.35 -42.99 24.39
C THR A 85 -36.27 -42.32 25.40
N GLU A 86 -35.70 -41.73 26.47
CA GLU A 86 -36.47 -41.07 27.55
C GLU A 86 -36.97 -39.69 27.10
N LYS A 87 -38.29 -39.49 27.11
CA LYS A 87 -38.90 -38.18 26.88
C LYS A 87 -38.82 -37.35 28.15
N LEU A 88 -38.05 -36.27 28.14
CA LEU A 88 -37.90 -35.37 29.30
C LEU A 88 -39.05 -34.37 29.43
N GLY A 89 -39.63 -33.96 28.31
CA GLY A 89 -40.74 -33.01 28.27
C GLY A 89 -41.25 -32.72 26.87
N GLU A 90 -42.44 -32.14 26.78
CA GLU A 90 -43.05 -31.64 25.55
C GLU A 90 -43.67 -30.26 25.82
N PHE A 91 -43.45 -29.33 24.92
CA PHE A 91 -43.80 -27.92 25.12
C PHE A 91 -44.24 -27.31 23.79
N PRO A 92 -45.16 -26.33 23.81
CA PRO A 92 -45.41 -25.51 22.60
C PRO A 92 -44.14 -24.83 22.10
N ARG A 93 -43.30 -24.37 23.04
CA ARG A 93 -41.97 -23.79 22.90
C ARG A 93 -41.23 -24.01 24.22
N PHE A 94 -39.92 -24.30 24.18
CA PHE A 94 -39.10 -24.22 25.38
C PHE A 94 -37.78 -23.48 25.09
N GLU A 95 -37.22 -22.92 26.14
CA GLU A 95 -35.96 -22.16 26.08
C GLU A 95 -34.97 -22.79 27.06
N VAL A 96 -33.74 -22.94 26.62
CA VAL A 96 -32.64 -23.41 27.47
C VAL A 96 -31.67 -22.26 27.74
N THR A 97 -31.34 -22.11 29.01
CA THR A 97 -30.43 -21.06 29.50
C THR A 97 -29.19 -21.69 30.09
N PRO A 98 -27.99 -21.25 29.74
CA PRO A 98 -26.74 -21.79 30.29
C PRO A 98 -26.52 -21.42 31.75
N SER A 99 -25.79 -22.28 32.49
CA SER A 99 -25.42 -21.99 33.87
C SER A 99 -24.25 -21.06 34.02
N THR A 100 -23.45 -20.90 32.96
CA THR A 100 -22.29 -20.01 32.89
C THR A 100 -22.26 -19.25 31.58
N TYR A 101 -21.62 -18.08 31.57
CA TYR A 101 -21.55 -17.22 30.40
C TYR A 101 -20.81 -17.86 29.21
N SER A 102 -19.74 -18.61 29.47
CA SER A 102 -18.91 -19.24 28.45
C SER A 102 -19.48 -20.57 27.94
N ALA A 103 -20.56 -21.05 28.55
CA ALA A 103 -21.20 -22.29 28.11
C ALA A 103 -21.77 -22.16 26.70
N THR A 104 -21.58 -23.20 25.92
CA THR A 104 -22.10 -23.31 24.56
C THR A 104 -23.07 -24.45 24.44
N LEU A 105 -24.10 -24.25 23.62
CA LEU A 105 -24.97 -25.32 23.16
C LEU A 105 -24.57 -25.72 21.75
N SER A 106 -24.10 -26.96 21.61
CA SER A 106 -23.91 -27.51 20.27
C SER A 106 -25.26 -27.90 19.68
N ILE A 107 -25.56 -27.42 18.49
CA ILE A 107 -26.78 -27.78 17.72
C ILE A 107 -26.29 -28.34 16.38
N GLN A 108 -26.52 -29.65 16.16
CA GLN A 108 -26.01 -30.34 14.97
C GLN A 108 -24.47 -30.12 14.74
N GLY A 109 -23.71 -30.07 15.84
CA GLY A 109 -22.24 -29.88 15.80
C GLY A 109 -21.76 -28.43 15.83
N ARG A 110 -22.61 -27.43 15.60
CA ARG A 110 -22.24 -26.01 15.76
C ARG A 110 -22.53 -25.50 17.16
N LYS A 111 -21.58 -24.72 17.71
CA LYS A 111 -21.66 -24.19 19.07
C LYS A 111 -22.30 -22.79 19.07
N TYR A 112 -23.23 -22.55 19.99
CA TYR A 112 -23.90 -21.26 20.17
C TYR A 112 -23.80 -20.81 21.62
N LEU A 113 -23.54 -19.52 21.83
CA LEU A 113 -23.59 -18.88 23.16
C LEU A 113 -25.00 -18.42 23.48
N GLY A 114 -25.30 -18.12 24.75
CA GLY A 114 -26.52 -17.51 25.16
C GLY A 114 -27.69 -18.49 25.28
N ASP A 115 -28.89 -17.93 25.25
CA ASP A 115 -30.15 -18.67 25.39
C ASP A 115 -30.59 -19.22 24.05
N VAL A 116 -31.19 -20.38 24.03
CA VAL A 116 -31.74 -20.96 22.79
C VAL A 116 -33.19 -21.44 23.05
N ALA A 117 -34.10 -20.86 22.32
CA ALA A 117 -35.50 -21.33 22.31
C ALA A 117 -35.71 -22.28 21.12
N PHE A 118 -36.46 -23.34 21.35
CA PHE A 118 -36.87 -24.30 20.32
C PHE A 118 -38.36 -24.17 20.04
N THR A 119 -38.68 -24.01 18.76
CA THR A 119 -40.05 -23.83 18.28
C THR A 119 -40.37 -24.83 17.17
N ASN A 120 -41.69 -25.07 16.96
CA ASN A 120 -42.17 -25.84 15.82
C ASN A 120 -42.50 -24.87 14.66
N GLU A 121 -41.67 -24.89 13.60
CA GLU A 121 -41.91 -24.09 12.42
C GLU A 121 -42.75 -24.88 11.39
N SER A 122 -43.89 -24.28 11.02
CA SER A 122 -44.84 -24.85 10.03
C SER A 122 -45.31 -26.26 10.36
N GLN A 123 -45.29 -26.66 11.61
CA GLN A 123 -45.63 -28.02 12.10
C GLN A 123 -44.75 -29.14 11.50
N LYS A 124 -43.60 -28.81 10.97
CA LYS A 124 -42.72 -29.75 10.26
C LYS A 124 -41.28 -29.74 10.75
N TYR A 125 -40.78 -28.59 11.22
CA TYR A 125 -39.36 -28.44 11.48
C TYR A 125 -39.11 -27.88 12.88
N VAL A 126 -38.07 -28.37 13.53
CA VAL A 126 -37.52 -27.75 14.74
C VAL A 126 -36.78 -26.50 14.35
N ARG A 127 -37.17 -25.35 14.85
CA ARG A 127 -36.50 -24.08 14.60
C ARG A 127 -35.93 -23.52 15.90
N PRO A 128 -34.58 -23.55 16.08
CA PRO A 128 -33.92 -22.87 17.18
C PRO A 128 -33.89 -21.35 16.94
N ILE A 129 -34.05 -20.58 18.01
CA ILE A 129 -33.89 -19.13 18.06
C ILE A 129 -32.84 -18.85 19.13
N ASN A 130 -31.70 -18.34 18.75
CA ASN A 130 -30.59 -18.01 19.66
C ASN A 130 -30.71 -16.57 20.10
N THR A 131 -30.74 -16.32 21.41
CA THR A 131 -30.81 -14.97 22.00
C THR A 131 -29.58 -14.73 22.84
N LEU A 132 -28.86 -13.64 22.55
CA LEU A 132 -27.60 -13.32 23.19
C LEU A 132 -27.31 -11.82 23.08
N PRO A 133 -26.34 -11.25 23.86
CA PRO A 133 -25.87 -9.90 23.68
C PRO A 133 -25.29 -9.69 22.29
N ILE A 134 -25.42 -8.47 21.78
CA ILE A 134 -25.03 -8.14 20.40
C ILE A 134 -23.53 -8.34 20.18
N GLU A 135 -22.67 -8.07 21.16
CA GLU A 135 -21.23 -8.29 21.03
C GLU A 135 -20.87 -9.77 20.89
N ASP A 136 -21.60 -10.64 21.60
CA ASP A 136 -21.42 -12.09 21.43
C ASP A 136 -22.00 -12.60 20.11
N TYR A 137 -23.07 -12.00 19.61
CA TYR A 137 -23.58 -12.25 18.26
C TYR A 137 -22.52 -11.89 17.21
N LEU A 138 -21.85 -10.75 17.36
CA LEU A 138 -20.79 -10.32 16.43
C LEU A 138 -19.61 -11.30 16.39
N LYS A 139 -19.30 -12.01 17.49
CA LYS A 139 -18.27 -13.06 17.50
C LYS A 139 -18.63 -14.25 16.59
N GLY A 140 -19.89 -14.40 16.26
CA GLY A 140 -20.36 -15.39 15.29
C GLY A 140 -20.62 -14.84 13.90
N VAL A 141 -20.61 -13.51 13.72
CA VAL A 141 -20.84 -12.84 12.44
C VAL A 141 -19.52 -12.44 11.79
N VAL A 142 -18.69 -11.67 12.48
CA VAL A 142 -17.46 -11.09 11.90
C VAL A 142 -16.54 -12.14 11.32
N PRO A 143 -16.26 -13.28 11.97
CA PRO A 143 -15.43 -14.34 11.37
C PRO A 143 -16.08 -15.07 10.20
N GLU A 144 -17.43 -15.15 10.12
CA GLU A 144 -18.13 -15.77 8.97
C GLU A 144 -18.22 -14.84 7.78
N GLU A 145 -18.31 -13.53 8.01
CA GLU A 145 -18.34 -12.48 6.99
C GLU A 145 -16.94 -12.08 6.50
N SER A 146 -15.86 -12.68 7.04
CA SER A 146 -14.49 -12.30 6.74
C SER A 146 -13.70 -13.45 6.11
N LEU A 147 -12.73 -13.13 5.25
CA LEU A 147 -11.85 -14.15 4.70
C LEU A 147 -10.81 -14.61 5.74
N LYS A 148 -10.60 -15.93 5.81
CA LYS A 148 -9.75 -16.58 6.84
C LYS A 148 -8.26 -16.25 6.72
N ASN A 149 -7.82 -15.64 5.63
CA ASN A 149 -6.45 -15.20 5.38
C ASN A 149 -6.22 -13.71 5.67
N TRP A 150 -7.22 -12.97 6.11
CA TRP A 150 -7.04 -11.57 6.50
C TRP A 150 -6.34 -11.47 7.85
N THR A 151 -5.49 -10.46 7.99
CA THR A 151 -4.62 -10.27 9.17
C THR A 151 -4.70 -8.88 9.77
N SER A 152 -5.36 -7.93 9.10
CA SER A 152 -5.44 -6.55 9.58
C SER A 152 -6.53 -6.38 10.64
N LEU A 153 -6.15 -5.93 11.82
CA LEU A 153 -7.09 -5.61 12.89
C LEU A 153 -8.07 -4.49 12.49
N ASN A 154 -7.62 -3.52 11.68
CA ASN A 154 -8.46 -2.42 11.22
C ASN A 154 -9.57 -2.89 10.28
N THR A 155 -9.31 -3.90 9.44
CA THR A 155 -10.34 -4.56 8.62
C THR A 155 -11.46 -5.13 9.50
N PHE A 156 -11.08 -5.89 10.54
CA PHE A 156 -12.04 -6.53 11.43
C PHE A 156 -12.77 -5.52 12.32
N LYS A 157 -12.13 -4.41 12.72
CA LYS A 157 -12.79 -3.31 13.44
C LYS A 157 -13.87 -2.63 12.57
N ALA A 158 -13.54 -2.31 11.33
CA ALA A 158 -14.51 -1.74 10.39
C ALA A 158 -15.67 -2.69 10.15
N GLN A 159 -15.39 -4.00 9.98
CA GLN A 159 -16.41 -5.03 9.81
C GLN A 159 -17.29 -5.20 11.07
N ALA A 160 -16.69 -5.18 12.26
CA ALA A 160 -17.44 -5.29 13.52
C ALA A 160 -18.41 -4.12 13.71
N ILE A 161 -17.97 -2.90 13.44
CA ILE A 161 -18.80 -1.70 13.53
C ILE A 161 -19.92 -1.73 12.49
N ALA A 162 -19.60 -2.11 11.25
CA ALA A 162 -20.60 -2.25 10.20
C ALA A 162 -21.65 -3.32 10.57
N ALA A 163 -21.21 -4.50 11.01
CA ALA A 163 -22.10 -5.57 11.43
C ALA A 163 -22.95 -5.17 12.64
N ARG A 164 -22.40 -4.40 13.59
CA ARG A 164 -23.12 -3.88 14.77
C ARG A 164 -24.22 -2.91 14.39
N GLY A 165 -23.92 -1.95 13.52
CA GLY A 165 -24.91 -0.98 13.03
C GLY A 165 -26.08 -1.67 12.33
N TYR A 166 -25.78 -2.64 11.46
CA TYR A 166 -26.79 -3.47 10.81
C TYR A 166 -27.64 -4.23 11.86
N ALA A 167 -27.00 -4.94 12.79
CA ALA A 167 -27.68 -5.72 13.81
C ALA A 167 -28.60 -4.85 14.70
N LEU A 168 -28.15 -3.67 15.10
CA LEU A 168 -28.94 -2.72 15.89
C LEU A 168 -30.24 -2.27 15.19
N LYS A 169 -30.19 -2.12 13.86
CA LYS A 169 -31.38 -1.77 13.08
C LYS A 169 -32.38 -2.90 12.99
N HIS A 170 -31.95 -4.14 13.17
CA HIS A 170 -32.75 -5.34 13.05
C HIS A 170 -33.07 -6.02 14.40
N LEU A 171 -32.84 -5.36 15.55
CA LEU A 171 -33.10 -5.91 16.88
C LEU A 171 -34.55 -6.36 17.07
N LYS A 172 -35.51 -5.70 16.43
CA LYS A 172 -36.96 -5.98 16.54
C LYS A 172 -37.48 -6.86 15.42
N ASP A 173 -36.64 -7.29 14.48
CA ASP A 173 -37.05 -8.16 13.39
C ASP A 173 -37.30 -9.56 13.91
N SER A 174 -38.56 -10.01 13.88
CA SER A 174 -38.92 -11.38 14.21
C SER A 174 -38.33 -12.41 13.23
N ASP A 175 -37.88 -11.95 12.06
CA ASP A 175 -37.37 -12.74 10.96
C ASP A 175 -35.85 -12.58 10.73
N LEU A 176 -35.11 -12.10 11.74
CA LEU A 176 -33.65 -12.08 11.63
C LEU A 176 -33.16 -13.53 11.58
N THR A 177 -32.56 -13.90 10.44
CA THR A 177 -32.00 -15.23 10.19
C THR A 177 -30.49 -15.20 10.11
N ASP A 178 -29.88 -16.36 10.30
CA ASP A 178 -28.44 -16.61 10.18
C ASP A 178 -27.95 -16.76 8.71
N THR A 179 -28.76 -16.30 7.72
CA THR A 179 -28.48 -16.48 6.29
C THR A 179 -27.85 -15.27 5.64
N GLN A 180 -27.25 -15.46 4.47
CA GLN A 180 -26.68 -14.41 3.64
C GLN A 180 -27.67 -13.29 3.20
N PHE A 181 -28.99 -13.50 3.38
CA PHE A 181 -30.00 -12.47 3.11
C PHE A 181 -30.10 -11.43 4.22
N LYS A 182 -29.50 -11.70 5.36
CA LYS A 182 -29.34 -10.79 6.50
C LYS A 182 -27.85 -10.67 6.83
N GLN A 183 -27.37 -11.33 7.88
CA GLN A 183 -25.95 -11.48 8.19
C GLN A 183 -25.65 -12.94 8.47
N VAL A 184 -24.59 -13.48 7.89
CA VAL A 184 -24.20 -14.87 8.15
C VAL A 184 -23.77 -15.01 9.60
N TYR A 185 -24.52 -15.78 10.39
CA TYR A 185 -24.22 -16.03 11.78
C TYR A 185 -23.88 -17.51 12.00
N GLY A 186 -22.64 -17.81 12.28
CA GLY A 186 -22.15 -19.18 12.46
C GLY A 186 -22.12 -19.70 13.89
N GLY A 187 -22.57 -18.91 14.88
CA GLY A 187 -22.37 -19.22 16.28
C GLY A 187 -20.91 -19.02 16.71
N LYS A 188 -20.50 -19.65 17.84
CA LYS A 188 -19.12 -19.56 18.33
C LYS A 188 -18.20 -20.39 17.46
N GLN A 189 -17.34 -19.73 16.70
CA GLN A 189 -16.35 -20.36 15.82
C GLN A 189 -14.95 -20.36 16.44
N GLU A 190 -14.15 -21.36 16.08
CA GLU A 190 -12.73 -21.47 16.44
C GLU A 190 -11.88 -21.48 15.15
N LEU A 191 -12.04 -20.40 14.36
CA LEU A 191 -11.29 -20.19 13.10
C LEU A 191 -9.94 -19.53 13.38
N SER A 192 -9.01 -19.61 12.43
CA SER A 192 -7.69 -18.99 12.54
C SER A 192 -7.73 -17.48 12.82
N ILE A 193 -8.76 -16.80 12.32
CA ILE A 193 -8.96 -15.34 12.49
C ILE A 193 -9.72 -14.97 13.77
N THR A 194 -10.36 -15.94 14.46
CA THR A 194 -11.20 -15.66 15.65
C THR A 194 -10.51 -14.80 16.72
N PRO A 195 -9.23 -15.01 17.06
CA PRO A 195 -8.56 -14.15 18.05
C PRO A 195 -8.47 -12.68 17.63
N LEU A 196 -8.34 -12.40 16.32
CA LEU A 196 -8.30 -11.04 15.79
C LEU A 196 -9.69 -10.43 15.68
N THR A 197 -10.69 -11.20 15.26
CA THR A 197 -12.07 -10.72 15.17
C THR A 197 -12.66 -10.45 16.55
N ASP A 198 -12.43 -11.32 17.54
CA ASP A 198 -12.85 -11.10 18.93
C ASP A 198 -12.19 -9.83 19.49
N LYS A 199 -10.88 -9.65 19.25
CA LYS A 199 -10.15 -8.44 19.64
C LYS A 199 -10.74 -7.19 18.98
N ALA A 200 -11.07 -7.24 17.70
CA ALA A 200 -11.66 -6.12 16.98
C ALA A 200 -13.04 -5.72 17.57
N ILE A 201 -13.87 -6.70 17.88
CA ILE A 201 -15.17 -6.50 18.53
C ILE A 201 -14.99 -5.85 19.91
N GLU A 202 -14.07 -6.37 20.72
CA GLU A 202 -13.79 -5.85 22.07
C GLU A 202 -13.24 -4.43 22.04
N GLU A 203 -12.32 -4.13 21.13
CA GLU A 203 -11.70 -2.78 21.01
C GLU A 203 -12.64 -1.73 20.39
N THR A 204 -13.73 -2.15 19.77
CA THR A 204 -14.78 -1.28 19.22
C THR A 204 -16.11 -1.44 19.94
N PHE A 205 -16.08 -1.92 21.19
CA PHE A 205 -17.29 -2.18 21.97
C PHE A 205 -18.24 -0.97 21.96
N GLY A 206 -19.48 -1.19 21.54
CA GLY A 206 -20.51 -0.14 21.48
C GLY A 206 -20.36 0.90 20.39
N GLU A 207 -19.24 0.93 19.64
CA GLU A 207 -19.06 1.91 18.56
C GLU A 207 -19.95 1.59 17.36
N VAL A 208 -20.63 2.60 16.85
CA VAL A 208 -21.52 2.53 15.68
C VAL A 208 -21.35 3.74 14.77
N VAL A 209 -21.70 3.59 13.53
CA VAL A 209 -21.84 4.70 12.59
C VAL A 209 -23.19 5.38 12.80
N THR A 210 -23.21 6.71 12.96
CA THR A 210 -24.42 7.51 13.13
C THR A 210 -24.54 8.60 12.07
N TYR A 211 -25.78 8.93 11.70
CA TYR A 211 -26.08 10.08 10.86
C TYR A 211 -27.17 10.91 11.53
N LYS A 212 -26.89 12.20 11.78
CA LYS A 212 -27.80 13.11 12.53
C LYS A 212 -28.28 12.52 13.85
N GLY A 213 -27.40 11.82 14.58
CA GLY A 213 -27.67 11.19 15.87
C GLY A 213 -28.36 9.83 15.80
N GLY A 214 -28.83 9.38 14.66
CA GLY A 214 -29.42 8.05 14.47
C GLY A 214 -28.40 7.01 14.00
N VAL A 215 -28.53 5.77 14.50
CA VAL A 215 -27.69 4.64 14.02
C VAL A 215 -27.94 4.41 12.53
N VAL A 216 -26.87 4.26 11.75
CA VAL A 216 -26.90 3.92 10.34
C VAL A 216 -27.08 2.42 10.17
N GLU A 217 -27.95 2.00 9.24
CA GLU A 217 -27.99 0.62 8.78
C GLU A 217 -26.78 0.40 7.84
N THR A 218 -25.68 -0.05 8.40
CA THR A 218 -24.38 -0.12 7.73
C THR A 218 -24.30 -1.34 6.81
N PHE A 219 -24.83 -1.22 5.58
CA PHE A 219 -24.73 -2.26 4.56
C PHE A 219 -23.26 -2.50 4.15
N PHE A 220 -22.94 -3.75 3.89
CA PHE A 220 -21.64 -4.18 3.36
C PHE A 220 -21.80 -5.36 2.41
N SER A 221 -20.87 -5.54 1.51
CA SER A 221 -20.82 -6.69 0.60
C SER A 221 -19.38 -7.05 0.28
N SER A 222 -19.14 -8.23 -0.26
CA SER A 222 -17.79 -8.73 -0.52
C SER A 222 -16.99 -7.76 -1.40
N SER A 223 -17.57 -7.32 -2.55
CA SER A 223 -16.92 -6.40 -3.49
C SER A 223 -17.96 -5.57 -4.23
N ASN A 224 -17.71 -4.27 -4.36
CA ASN A 224 -18.57 -3.37 -5.14
C ASN A 224 -18.19 -3.28 -6.62
N GLY A 225 -17.16 -3.99 -7.07
CA GLY A 225 -16.71 -3.97 -8.46
C GLY A 225 -15.99 -2.68 -8.88
N GLY A 226 -15.48 -1.90 -7.93
CA GLY A 226 -14.80 -0.63 -8.14
C GLY A 226 -15.72 0.60 -8.16
N ILE A 227 -17.04 0.41 -7.97
CA ILE A 227 -18.03 1.50 -7.83
C ILE A 227 -19.03 1.14 -6.73
N ILE A 228 -19.06 1.94 -5.67
CA ILE A 228 -20.06 1.85 -4.60
C ILE A 228 -21.43 2.20 -5.20
N GLU A 229 -22.45 1.43 -4.83
CA GLU A 229 -23.82 1.65 -5.29
C GLU A 229 -24.64 2.45 -4.27
N ALA A 230 -25.58 3.24 -4.75
CA ALA A 230 -26.58 3.88 -3.89
C ALA A 230 -27.65 2.87 -3.44
N ASN A 231 -28.12 3.01 -2.22
CA ASN A 231 -29.17 2.12 -1.70
C ASN A 231 -30.46 2.17 -2.51
N SER A 232 -30.87 3.35 -2.97
CA SER A 232 -32.07 3.55 -3.79
C SER A 232 -31.99 2.92 -5.18
N ASN A 233 -30.78 2.74 -5.73
CA ASN A 233 -30.60 2.05 -7.01
C ASN A 233 -30.77 0.52 -6.83
N TYR A 234 -30.26 -0.03 -5.74
CA TYR A 234 -30.35 -1.45 -5.49
C TYR A 234 -31.72 -1.85 -4.93
N TRP A 235 -32.31 -1.03 -4.03
CA TRP A 235 -33.64 -1.18 -3.46
C TRP A 235 -34.54 0.00 -3.88
N PRO A 236 -35.16 -0.03 -5.09
CA PRO A 236 -35.88 1.13 -5.63
C PRO A 236 -37.09 1.60 -4.83
N LYS A 237 -37.57 0.80 -3.88
CA LYS A 237 -38.68 1.15 -2.97
C LYS A 237 -38.19 1.84 -1.68
N GLY A 238 -36.88 1.91 -1.45
CA GLY A 238 -36.29 2.57 -0.28
C GLY A 238 -35.95 4.03 -0.55
N ASP A 239 -36.06 4.87 0.48
CA ASP A 239 -35.65 6.28 0.39
C ASP A 239 -34.14 6.40 0.12
N PRO A 240 -33.70 7.35 -0.71
CA PRO A 240 -32.29 7.64 -0.88
C PRO A 240 -31.65 8.12 0.43
N LEU A 241 -30.61 7.42 0.88
CA LEU A 241 -29.89 7.76 2.10
C LEU A 241 -28.59 8.49 1.75
N PRO A 242 -28.32 9.69 2.28
CA PRO A 242 -27.25 10.57 1.83
C PRO A 242 -25.84 10.02 2.09
N TYR A 243 -25.69 9.03 2.93
CA TYR A 243 -24.43 8.34 3.22
C TYR A 243 -24.22 7.08 2.35
N PHE A 244 -25.13 6.76 1.41
CA PHE A 244 -24.95 5.73 0.39
C PHE A 244 -24.89 6.36 -0.99
N GLN A 245 -23.77 6.99 -1.27
CA GLN A 245 -23.54 7.71 -2.53
C GLN A 245 -22.87 6.79 -3.55
N VAL A 246 -23.24 6.95 -4.82
CA VAL A 246 -22.46 6.36 -5.92
C VAL A 246 -21.08 7.03 -5.96
N LYS A 247 -20.03 6.22 -5.87
CA LYS A 247 -18.67 6.71 -5.76
C LYS A 247 -17.69 5.65 -6.30
N ASN A 248 -16.62 6.09 -6.96
CA ASN A 248 -15.52 5.23 -7.32
C ASN A 248 -14.81 4.70 -6.07
N ASP A 249 -14.50 3.40 -6.10
CA ASP A 249 -13.73 2.73 -5.06
C ASP A 249 -12.42 2.18 -5.63
N PRO A 250 -11.32 2.94 -5.52
CA PRO A 250 -10.02 2.52 -6.03
C PRO A 250 -9.38 1.39 -5.21
N TYR A 251 -9.92 1.08 -4.04
CA TYR A 251 -9.42 0.05 -3.15
C TYR A 251 -10.07 -1.31 -3.39
N ASP A 252 -11.23 -1.35 -4.04
CA ASP A 252 -11.92 -2.60 -4.34
C ASP A 252 -11.19 -3.38 -5.46
N PRO A 253 -10.84 -4.66 -5.26
CA PRO A 253 -10.14 -5.48 -6.28
C PRO A 253 -11.04 -5.89 -7.45
N GLN A 254 -12.24 -5.35 -7.51
CA GLN A 254 -13.26 -5.50 -8.55
C GLN A 254 -13.83 -6.92 -8.71
N MET A 255 -13.22 -7.96 -8.20
CA MET A 255 -13.67 -9.35 -8.23
C MET A 255 -14.41 -9.75 -9.54
N PRO A 256 -13.70 -9.97 -10.65
CA PRO A 256 -14.31 -10.32 -11.92
C PRO A 256 -14.98 -11.69 -11.84
N TRP A 257 -16.11 -11.85 -12.52
CA TRP A 257 -16.83 -13.13 -12.63
C TRP A 257 -17.30 -13.37 -14.05
N LYS A 258 -17.62 -14.61 -14.34
CA LYS A 258 -18.12 -15.07 -15.63
C LYS A 258 -19.27 -16.07 -15.44
N LYS A 259 -20.36 -15.92 -16.23
CA LYS A 259 -21.44 -16.88 -16.36
C LYS A 259 -21.54 -17.33 -17.81
N VAL A 260 -21.57 -18.63 -18.03
CA VAL A 260 -21.80 -19.23 -19.34
C VAL A 260 -23.21 -19.84 -19.37
N VAL A 261 -23.93 -19.60 -20.44
CA VAL A 261 -25.25 -20.17 -20.70
C VAL A 261 -25.25 -20.77 -22.10
N ASN A 262 -25.58 -22.04 -22.23
CA ASN A 262 -25.60 -22.68 -23.54
C ASN A 262 -26.79 -22.17 -24.38
N LYS A 263 -26.53 -21.85 -25.65
CA LYS A 263 -27.58 -21.47 -26.61
C LYS A 263 -28.47 -22.69 -26.92
N GLN A 264 -27.87 -23.70 -27.45
CA GLN A 264 -28.59 -24.94 -27.82
C GLN A 264 -28.88 -25.78 -26.54
N GLN A 265 -30.13 -25.97 -26.24
CA GLN A 265 -30.60 -26.80 -25.13
C GLN A 265 -30.95 -28.23 -25.57
N ILE A 266 -31.51 -28.35 -26.77
CA ILE A 266 -31.77 -29.63 -27.46
C ILE A 266 -31.35 -29.48 -28.90
N ASP A 267 -30.57 -30.44 -29.42
CA ASP A 267 -30.25 -30.51 -30.83
C ASP A 267 -31.38 -31.16 -31.59
N LEU A 268 -32.21 -30.34 -32.20
CA LEU A 268 -33.34 -30.81 -33.03
C LEU A 268 -32.91 -31.38 -34.36
N SER A 269 -31.70 -31.10 -34.84
CA SER A 269 -31.18 -31.65 -36.12
C SER A 269 -31.01 -33.18 -36.04
N THR A 270 -30.86 -33.71 -34.84
CA THR A 270 -30.73 -35.13 -34.53
C THR A 270 -32.06 -35.82 -34.23
N LYS A 271 -33.20 -35.12 -34.34
CA LYS A 271 -34.54 -35.60 -33.94
C LYS A 271 -35.49 -35.64 -35.11
N ASP A 272 -36.26 -36.70 -35.19
CA ASP A 272 -37.41 -36.75 -36.07
C ASP A 272 -38.59 -36.01 -35.43
N LEU A 273 -38.89 -34.81 -35.92
CA LEU A 273 -39.94 -33.98 -35.39
C LEU A 273 -41.33 -34.55 -35.64
N ALA A 274 -41.51 -35.48 -36.55
CA ALA A 274 -42.77 -36.19 -36.80
C ALA A 274 -42.96 -37.41 -35.90
N ALA A 275 -41.89 -37.91 -35.25
CA ALA A 275 -41.91 -39.06 -34.37
C ALA A 275 -41.51 -38.71 -32.94
N SER A 276 -42.09 -37.65 -32.36
CA SER A 276 -41.72 -37.10 -31.06
C SER A 276 -41.77 -38.13 -29.93
N ASP A 277 -42.70 -39.04 -29.92
CA ASP A 277 -42.89 -40.09 -28.90
C ASP A 277 -41.63 -40.97 -28.73
N THR A 278 -40.81 -41.13 -29.78
CA THR A 278 -39.62 -41.97 -29.76
C THR A 278 -38.45 -41.39 -28.97
N TRP A 279 -38.38 -40.07 -28.86
CA TRP A 279 -37.25 -39.38 -28.22
C TRP A 279 -37.65 -38.43 -27.09
N TRP A 280 -38.91 -38.02 -26.96
CA TRP A 280 -39.34 -36.98 -26.00
C TRP A 280 -38.95 -37.29 -24.57
N SER A 281 -39.25 -38.49 -24.08
CA SER A 281 -38.97 -38.91 -22.70
C SER A 281 -37.48 -39.11 -22.39
N GLN A 282 -36.69 -39.37 -23.45
CA GLN A 282 -35.24 -39.63 -23.34
C GLN A 282 -34.38 -38.40 -23.57
N THR A 283 -34.97 -37.26 -23.95
CA THR A 283 -34.26 -36.04 -24.27
C THR A 283 -34.47 -35.00 -23.17
N ASN A 284 -33.41 -34.55 -22.53
CA ASN A 284 -33.42 -33.48 -21.57
C ASN A 284 -32.72 -32.24 -22.14
N GLU A 285 -33.13 -31.08 -21.66
CA GLU A 285 -32.43 -29.84 -21.91
C GLU A 285 -31.03 -29.88 -21.27
N LYS A 286 -30.08 -29.21 -21.86
CA LYS A 286 -28.68 -29.18 -21.43
C LYS A 286 -28.51 -28.48 -20.05
N ASP A 287 -29.16 -27.34 -19.87
CA ASP A 287 -29.13 -26.53 -18.65
C ASP A 287 -30.45 -26.64 -17.90
N LEU A 288 -30.78 -27.82 -17.36
CA LEU A 288 -32.09 -28.14 -16.76
C LEU A 288 -32.61 -27.06 -15.80
N LYS A 289 -31.75 -26.55 -14.92
CA LYS A 289 -32.16 -25.56 -13.92
C LYS A 289 -32.51 -24.20 -14.55
N VAL A 290 -31.80 -23.80 -15.60
CA VAL A 290 -32.09 -22.59 -16.37
C VAL A 290 -33.44 -22.78 -17.09
N THR A 291 -33.60 -23.88 -17.80
CA THR A 291 -34.83 -24.12 -18.55
C THR A 291 -36.05 -24.31 -17.64
N ASP A 292 -35.90 -24.92 -16.46
CA ASP A 292 -36.96 -25.03 -15.48
C ASP A 292 -37.38 -23.67 -14.92
N ASN A 293 -36.39 -22.79 -14.61
CA ASN A 293 -36.69 -21.42 -14.16
C ASN A 293 -37.47 -20.67 -15.26
N ILE A 294 -37.05 -20.79 -16.51
CA ILE A 294 -37.72 -20.15 -17.66
C ILE A 294 -39.15 -20.70 -17.81
N LYS A 295 -39.33 -22.03 -17.79
CA LYS A 295 -40.66 -22.66 -17.85
C LYS A 295 -41.59 -22.22 -16.70
N ASN A 296 -41.06 -22.07 -15.49
CA ASN A 296 -41.81 -21.50 -14.36
C ASN A 296 -42.25 -20.06 -14.61
N LYS A 297 -41.40 -19.22 -15.22
CA LYS A 297 -41.74 -17.84 -15.60
C LYS A 297 -42.77 -17.83 -16.74
N MET A 298 -42.62 -18.70 -17.76
CA MET A 298 -43.61 -18.88 -18.82
C MET A 298 -44.96 -19.20 -18.25
N LYS A 299 -45.02 -20.14 -17.28
CA LYS A 299 -46.27 -20.52 -16.57
C LYS A 299 -46.84 -19.34 -15.78
N ALA A 300 -46.01 -18.59 -15.05
CA ALA A 300 -46.43 -17.40 -14.32
C ALA A 300 -47.01 -16.31 -15.25
N ASN A 301 -46.54 -16.28 -16.50
CA ASN A 301 -47.05 -15.39 -17.55
C ASN A 301 -48.28 -15.99 -18.31
N GLY A 302 -48.84 -17.08 -17.82
CA GLY A 302 -50.08 -17.65 -18.33
C GLY A 302 -49.93 -18.72 -19.43
N LEU A 303 -48.70 -19.13 -19.75
CA LEU A 303 -48.48 -20.21 -20.76
C LEU A 303 -48.63 -21.56 -20.05
N ASP A 304 -49.40 -22.47 -20.70
CA ASP A 304 -49.41 -23.88 -20.28
C ASP A 304 -48.09 -24.56 -20.59
N THR A 305 -47.30 -24.81 -19.56
CA THR A 305 -45.96 -25.41 -19.68
C THR A 305 -45.92 -26.92 -19.54
N LYS A 306 -47.10 -27.57 -19.55
CA LYS A 306 -47.16 -29.03 -19.60
C LYS A 306 -46.61 -29.52 -20.94
N ASP A 307 -45.73 -30.52 -20.88
CA ASP A 307 -45.08 -31.13 -22.06
C ASP A 307 -44.33 -30.10 -22.97
N ILE A 308 -43.71 -29.09 -22.37
CA ILE A 308 -42.85 -28.13 -23.05
C ILE A 308 -41.37 -28.51 -22.84
N LYS A 309 -40.57 -28.40 -23.92
CA LYS A 309 -39.12 -28.40 -23.89
C LYS A 309 -38.56 -27.14 -24.55
N ILE A 310 -37.59 -26.51 -23.88
CA ILE A 310 -36.83 -25.41 -24.45
C ILE A 310 -35.72 -25.98 -25.33
N THR A 311 -35.69 -25.58 -26.59
CA THR A 311 -34.70 -26.10 -27.57
C THR A 311 -33.50 -25.20 -27.70
N GLU A 312 -33.71 -23.90 -27.57
CA GLU A 312 -32.66 -22.91 -27.74
C GLU A 312 -32.93 -21.64 -26.89
N ILE A 313 -31.87 -21.06 -26.35
CA ILE A 313 -31.88 -19.72 -25.84
C ILE A 313 -31.30 -18.83 -26.95
N THR A 314 -32.15 -17.95 -27.50
CA THR A 314 -31.80 -17.16 -28.70
C THR A 314 -31.30 -15.75 -28.39
N LYS A 315 -31.62 -15.25 -27.23
CA LYS A 315 -31.18 -13.93 -26.76
C LYS A 315 -31.02 -13.91 -25.25
N ILE A 316 -29.91 -13.33 -24.79
CA ILE A 316 -29.72 -12.82 -23.43
C ILE A 316 -29.11 -11.42 -23.59
N ASP A 317 -29.74 -10.42 -22.98
CA ASP A 317 -29.24 -9.06 -22.99
C ASP A 317 -29.43 -8.38 -21.65
N PHE A 318 -28.49 -7.45 -21.32
CA PHE A 318 -28.53 -6.62 -20.14
C PHE A 318 -28.18 -5.17 -20.49
N TYR A 319 -29.05 -4.24 -20.17
CA TYR A 319 -28.94 -2.85 -20.57
C TYR A 319 -29.53 -1.90 -19.53
N ASP A 320 -29.61 -0.60 -19.84
CA ASP A 320 -30.05 0.47 -18.94
C ASP A 320 -29.27 0.46 -17.63
N ARG A 321 -28.15 1.19 -17.61
CA ARG A 321 -27.28 1.26 -16.43
C ARG A 321 -27.74 2.34 -15.46
N GLY A 322 -27.84 1.97 -14.19
CA GLY A 322 -27.95 2.94 -13.10
C GLY A 322 -26.68 3.77 -12.93
N SER A 323 -26.73 4.78 -12.09
CA SER A 323 -25.56 5.65 -11.79
C SER A 323 -24.35 4.84 -11.24
N GLY A 324 -24.58 3.75 -10.49
CA GLY A 324 -23.57 2.79 -10.02
C GLY A 324 -23.14 1.78 -11.09
N GLN A 325 -23.46 2.01 -12.37
CA GLN A 325 -23.06 1.18 -13.51
C GLN A 325 -23.64 -0.24 -13.55
N ARG A 326 -24.51 -0.59 -12.63
CA ARG A 326 -25.21 -1.87 -12.65
C ARG A 326 -26.36 -1.83 -13.64
N VAL A 327 -26.55 -2.93 -14.36
CA VAL A 327 -27.65 -3.07 -15.31
C VAL A 327 -28.97 -3.19 -14.56
N THR A 328 -30.01 -2.53 -15.10
CA THR A 328 -31.34 -2.48 -14.48
C THR A 328 -32.37 -3.28 -15.25
N LYS A 329 -32.16 -3.45 -16.54
CA LYS A 329 -33.06 -4.17 -17.45
C LYS A 329 -32.33 -5.28 -18.18
N GLY A 330 -33.08 -6.20 -18.74
CA GLY A 330 -32.59 -7.21 -19.64
C GLY A 330 -33.70 -7.88 -20.42
N ASP A 331 -33.29 -8.61 -21.43
CA ASP A 331 -34.14 -9.42 -22.31
C ASP A 331 -33.70 -10.86 -22.28
N LEU A 332 -34.67 -11.75 -22.48
CA LEU A 332 -34.44 -13.18 -22.66
C LEU A 332 -35.40 -13.68 -23.73
N SER A 333 -34.87 -14.37 -24.73
CA SER A 333 -35.68 -15.03 -25.77
C SER A 333 -35.29 -16.51 -25.87
N VAL A 334 -36.29 -17.33 -26.04
CA VAL A 334 -36.09 -18.78 -26.19
C VAL A 334 -36.95 -19.34 -27.30
N ARG A 335 -36.50 -20.39 -27.92
CA ARG A 335 -37.31 -21.31 -28.72
C ARG A 335 -37.72 -22.52 -27.90
N TYR A 336 -38.94 -22.90 -28.06
CA TYR A 336 -39.50 -24.06 -27.36
C TYR A 336 -40.39 -24.87 -28.28
N ILE A 337 -40.62 -26.10 -27.90
CA ILE A 337 -41.55 -27.05 -28.54
C ILE A 337 -42.51 -27.58 -27.50
N LYS A 338 -43.75 -27.88 -27.93
CA LYS A 338 -44.76 -28.53 -27.12
C LYS A 338 -45.15 -29.84 -27.78
N LYS A 339 -45.21 -30.95 -27.00
CA LYS A 339 -45.27 -32.32 -27.52
C LYS A 339 -46.40 -32.56 -28.53
N ASP A 340 -47.60 -32.08 -28.25
CA ASP A 340 -48.79 -32.33 -29.03
C ASP A 340 -49.13 -31.14 -29.98
N ASP A 341 -48.27 -30.17 -30.09
CA ASP A 341 -48.47 -29.01 -30.99
C ASP A 341 -47.72 -29.25 -32.28
N VAL A 342 -48.44 -29.73 -33.28
CA VAL A 342 -47.88 -30.21 -34.55
C VAL A 342 -48.52 -29.51 -35.75
N ASP A 343 -47.78 -29.44 -36.86
CA ASP A 343 -48.28 -28.94 -38.14
C ASP A 343 -49.18 -30.00 -38.83
N LYS A 344 -49.67 -29.67 -40.02
CA LYS A 344 -50.49 -30.57 -40.87
C LYS A 344 -49.82 -31.88 -41.25
N ASP A 345 -48.48 -31.95 -41.23
CA ASP A 345 -47.65 -33.08 -41.57
C ASP A 345 -47.21 -33.86 -40.31
N GLY A 346 -47.78 -33.54 -39.16
CA GLY A 346 -47.48 -34.18 -37.87
C GLY A 346 -46.16 -33.82 -37.23
N LYS A 347 -45.44 -32.81 -37.74
CA LYS A 347 -44.17 -32.34 -37.16
C LYS A 347 -44.41 -31.34 -36.06
N ILE A 348 -43.68 -31.48 -34.95
CA ILE A 348 -43.72 -30.53 -33.83
C ILE A 348 -43.39 -29.13 -34.34
N LEU A 349 -44.23 -28.17 -33.93
CA LEU A 349 -44.04 -26.76 -34.20
C LEU A 349 -43.02 -26.19 -33.22
N ILE A 350 -42.17 -25.27 -33.73
CA ILE A 350 -41.20 -24.50 -32.92
C ILE A 350 -41.81 -23.14 -32.70
N HIS A 351 -41.84 -22.73 -31.44
CA HIS A 351 -42.36 -21.43 -30.97
C HIS A 351 -41.29 -20.56 -30.39
N ASP A 352 -41.45 -19.25 -30.50
CA ASP A 352 -40.64 -18.26 -29.82
C ASP A 352 -41.38 -17.72 -28.60
N TRP A 353 -40.65 -17.54 -27.50
CA TRP A 353 -41.13 -16.83 -26.32
C TRP A 353 -40.12 -15.78 -25.92
N ASN A 354 -40.60 -14.55 -25.71
CA ASN A 354 -39.76 -13.39 -25.48
C ASN A 354 -40.15 -12.68 -24.21
N LEU A 355 -39.15 -12.34 -23.42
CA LEU A 355 -39.20 -11.40 -22.30
C LEU A 355 -38.38 -10.18 -22.67
N THR A 356 -39.01 -9.01 -22.71
CA THR A 356 -38.32 -7.76 -23.07
C THR A 356 -38.57 -6.72 -22.00
N GLY A 357 -37.53 -5.94 -21.67
CA GLY A 357 -37.62 -4.84 -20.68
C GLY A 357 -37.83 -5.28 -19.24
N GLU A 358 -37.61 -6.55 -18.94
CA GLU A 358 -37.68 -7.08 -17.57
C GLU A 358 -36.58 -6.55 -16.67
N SER A 359 -36.76 -6.64 -15.35
CA SER A 359 -35.67 -6.27 -14.45
C SER A 359 -34.46 -7.19 -14.68
N ALA A 360 -33.26 -6.61 -14.66
CA ALA A 360 -32.01 -7.38 -14.78
C ALA A 360 -31.92 -8.50 -13.73
N LYS A 361 -32.50 -8.28 -12.55
CA LYS A 361 -32.61 -9.30 -11.51
C LYS A 361 -33.46 -10.48 -11.97
N THR A 362 -34.60 -10.24 -12.62
CA THR A 362 -35.44 -11.30 -13.17
C THR A 362 -34.68 -12.16 -14.16
N ILE A 363 -33.99 -11.52 -15.13
CA ILE A 363 -33.21 -12.27 -16.11
C ILE A 363 -32.08 -13.05 -15.45
N LYS A 364 -31.34 -12.43 -14.49
CA LYS A 364 -30.34 -13.13 -13.70
C LYS A 364 -30.89 -14.38 -13.00
N ASP A 365 -32.05 -14.27 -12.36
CA ASP A 365 -32.65 -15.40 -11.64
C ASP A 365 -33.07 -16.52 -12.59
N LEU A 366 -33.54 -16.18 -13.81
CA LEU A 366 -33.91 -17.15 -14.82
C LEU A 366 -32.72 -17.96 -15.36
N ILE A 367 -31.59 -17.31 -15.58
CA ILE A 367 -30.39 -17.97 -16.12
C ILE A 367 -29.52 -18.62 -15.03
N GLU A 368 -30.08 -18.95 -13.88
CA GLU A 368 -29.35 -19.50 -12.74
C GLU A 368 -28.18 -18.62 -12.30
N GLY A 369 -28.51 -17.41 -11.88
CA GLY A 369 -27.55 -16.34 -11.61
C GLY A 369 -26.69 -16.49 -10.37
N SER A 370 -26.56 -17.68 -9.77
CA SER A 370 -25.68 -17.88 -8.60
C SER A 370 -24.21 -17.58 -8.90
N SER A 371 -23.76 -17.78 -10.14
CA SER A 371 -22.42 -17.40 -10.62
C SER A 371 -22.33 -15.95 -11.11
N MET A 372 -23.45 -15.24 -11.30
CA MET A 372 -23.46 -13.78 -11.48
C MET A 372 -23.46 -13.12 -10.12
N LEU A 373 -22.29 -12.84 -9.59
CA LEU A 373 -22.11 -12.41 -8.20
C LEU A 373 -22.67 -11.00 -7.93
N ASN A 374 -22.90 -10.21 -9.00
CA ASN A 374 -23.43 -8.85 -8.97
C ASN A 374 -24.18 -8.55 -10.28
N LEU A 375 -24.91 -7.44 -10.36
CA LEU A 375 -25.50 -6.89 -11.59
C LEU A 375 -24.57 -5.90 -12.32
N TYR A 376 -23.31 -5.83 -11.96
CA TYR A 376 -22.30 -5.05 -12.69
C TYR A 376 -21.77 -5.89 -13.87
N VAL A 377 -22.62 -6.09 -14.86
CA VAL A 377 -22.25 -6.75 -16.11
C VAL A 377 -21.33 -5.82 -16.90
N THR A 378 -20.20 -6.32 -17.37
CA THR A 378 -19.22 -5.53 -18.16
C THR A 378 -19.38 -5.77 -19.66
N SER A 379 -19.59 -7.01 -20.06
CA SER A 379 -19.87 -7.42 -21.44
C SER A 379 -20.71 -8.70 -21.49
N ILE A 380 -21.34 -8.91 -22.62
CA ILE A 380 -21.91 -10.19 -23.02
C ILE A 380 -21.24 -10.53 -24.35
N ASP A 381 -20.46 -11.58 -24.32
CA ASP A 381 -19.87 -12.15 -25.51
C ASP A 381 -20.70 -13.36 -25.93
N GLU A 382 -20.73 -13.67 -27.19
CA GLU A 382 -21.38 -14.86 -27.68
C GLU A 382 -20.48 -15.58 -28.70
N ASP A 383 -20.52 -16.90 -28.63
CA ASP A 383 -19.97 -17.77 -29.65
C ASP A 383 -21.09 -18.62 -30.28
N ASP A 384 -20.75 -19.53 -31.16
CA ASP A 384 -21.73 -20.40 -31.81
C ASP A 384 -22.55 -21.26 -30.83
N THR A 385 -22.03 -21.49 -29.63
CA THR A 385 -22.57 -22.43 -28.64
C THR A 385 -23.16 -21.81 -27.39
N SER A 386 -22.72 -20.60 -27.03
CA SER A 386 -22.95 -20.06 -25.70
C SER A 386 -23.05 -18.52 -25.67
N PHE A 387 -23.78 -18.01 -24.69
CA PHE A 387 -23.65 -16.65 -24.18
C PHE A 387 -22.66 -16.67 -23.02
N ILE A 388 -21.71 -15.73 -23.03
CA ILE A 388 -20.67 -15.57 -22.01
C ILE A 388 -20.85 -14.19 -21.38
N ILE A 389 -21.41 -14.15 -20.18
CA ILE A 389 -21.70 -12.91 -19.47
C ILE A 389 -20.55 -12.65 -18.53
N HIS A 390 -19.87 -11.52 -18.70
CA HIS A 390 -18.81 -11.05 -17.84
C HIS A 390 -19.29 -9.94 -16.92
N GLY A 391 -18.75 -9.89 -15.75
CA GLY A 391 -19.04 -8.82 -14.81
C GLY A 391 -18.03 -8.75 -13.68
N LYS A 392 -18.28 -7.86 -12.73
CA LYS A 392 -17.40 -7.64 -11.59
C LYS A 392 -18.20 -7.26 -10.34
N GLY A 393 -17.57 -7.45 -9.16
CA GLY A 393 -18.19 -7.27 -7.86
C GLY A 393 -18.89 -8.53 -7.35
N PHE A 394 -19.12 -8.56 -6.03
CA PHE A 394 -19.82 -9.64 -5.34
C PHE A 394 -20.72 -9.07 -4.26
N GLY A 395 -22.04 -9.27 -4.40
CA GLY A 395 -23.09 -8.75 -3.54
C GLY A 395 -23.74 -7.47 -4.10
N HIS A 396 -24.45 -6.74 -3.25
CA HIS A 396 -25.22 -5.55 -3.67
C HIS A 396 -24.33 -4.33 -4.00
N GLY A 397 -23.12 -4.24 -3.44
CA GLY A 397 -22.18 -3.14 -3.67
C GLY A 397 -22.56 -1.82 -2.98
N VAL A 398 -23.58 -1.80 -2.12
CA VAL A 398 -24.00 -0.63 -1.34
C VAL A 398 -23.18 -0.60 -0.04
N GLY A 399 -22.68 0.58 0.34
CA GLY A 399 -21.90 0.77 1.56
C GLY A 399 -20.49 0.16 1.46
N MET A 400 -20.05 -0.55 2.51
CA MET A 400 -18.67 -0.99 2.62
C MET A 400 -18.35 -2.22 1.74
N SER A 401 -17.29 -2.12 0.92
CA SER A 401 -16.65 -3.30 0.34
C SER A 401 -15.76 -3.96 1.38
N GLN A 402 -16.02 -5.24 1.68
CA GLN A 402 -15.19 -6.00 2.60
C GLN A 402 -13.77 -6.19 2.05
N GLN A 403 -13.63 -6.48 0.76
CA GLN A 403 -12.30 -6.58 0.10
C GLN A 403 -11.60 -5.23 0.04
N GLY A 404 -12.31 -4.16 -0.32
CA GLY A 404 -11.77 -2.81 -0.36
C GLY A 404 -11.32 -2.34 1.02
N SER A 405 -12.10 -2.62 2.09
CA SER A 405 -11.72 -2.29 3.47
C SER A 405 -10.43 -2.99 3.89
N ASN A 406 -10.23 -4.25 3.46
CA ASN A 406 -8.99 -4.98 3.73
C ASN A 406 -7.79 -4.40 2.95
N VAL A 407 -7.99 -3.96 1.71
CA VAL A 407 -6.94 -3.28 0.93
C VAL A 407 -6.54 -1.97 1.61
N MET A 408 -7.51 -1.13 2.01
CA MET A 408 -7.28 0.12 2.73
C MET A 408 -6.49 -0.12 4.03
N ALA A 409 -6.91 -1.09 4.82
CA ALA A 409 -6.25 -1.43 6.08
C ALA A 409 -4.80 -1.93 5.88
N ASN A 410 -4.54 -2.69 4.81
CA ASN A 410 -3.19 -3.15 4.45
C ASN A 410 -2.30 -2.01 3.91
N GLN A 411 -2.90 -0.94 3.40
CA GLN A 411 -2.21 0.31 3.04
C GLN A 411 -1.94 1.24 4.24
N GLY A 412 -2.36 0.83 5.45
CA GLY A 412 -2.09 1.54 6.69
C GLY A 412 -3.23 2.44 7.18
N MET A 413 -4.36 2.47 6.50
CA MET A 413 -5.53 3.23 6.94
C MET A 413 -6.14 2.59 8.19
N ASP A 414 -6.58 3.42 9.13
CA ASP A 414 -7.28 2.94 10.30
C ASP A 414 -8.78 2.68 10.00
N TYR A 415 -9.46 1.99 10.91
CA TYR A 415 -10.87 1.64 10.74
C TYR A 415 -11.80 2.85 10.65
N LYS A 416 -11.42 4.01 11.21
CA LYS A 416 -12.23 5.24 11.15
C LYS A 416 -12.15 5.86 9.76
N GLU A 417 -10.97 5.87 9.17
CA GLU A 417 -10.75 6.32 7.79
C GLU A 417 -11.50 5.43 6.81
N ILE A 418 -11.47 4.10 7.04
CA ILE A 418 -12.22 3.13 6.23
C ILE A 418 -13.73 3.41 6.31
N LEU A 419 -14.29 3.54 7.51
CA LEU A 419 -15.71 3.80 7.69
C LEU A 419 -16.13 5.17 7.13
N ALA A 420 -15.31 6.21 7.30
CA ALA A 420 -15.56 7.53 6.72
C ALA A 420 -15.54 7.52 5.19
N PHE A 421 -14.72 6.66 4.58
CA PHE A 421 -14.72 6.46 3.14
C PHE A 421 -16.01 5.83 2.65
N TYR A 422 -16.51 4.76 3.28
CA TYR A 422 -17.67 4.02 2.82
C TYR A 422 -19.01 4.61 3.25
N TYR A 423 -19.04 5.40 4.33
CA TYR A 423 -20.24 6.06 4.87
C TYR A 423 -19.99 7.57 5.04
N PRO A 424 -19.85 8.31 3.94
CA PRO A 424 -19.49 9.72 3.98
C PRO A 424 -20.55 10.58 4.70
N GLY A 425 -20.08 11.58 5.45
CA GLY A 425 -20.95 12.50 6.19
C GLY A 425 -21.56 11.93 7.46
N THR A 426 -21.12 10.75 7.90
CA THR A 426 -21.52 10.11 9.15
C THR A 426 -20.49 10.37 10.27
N ALA A 427 -20.84 10.05 11.49
CA ALA A 427 -19.95 10.08 12.65
C ALA A 427 -19.85 8.71 13.30
N LEU A 428 -18.70 8.41 13.89
CA LEU A 428 -18.51 7.25 14.75
C LEU A 428 -18.88 7.65 16.19
N THR A 429 -19.78 6.89 16.82
CA THR A 429 -20.34 7.21 18.14
C THR A 429 -20.41 5.96 18.99
N GLU A 430 -20.09 6.07 20.25
CA GLU A 430 -20.38 5.03 21.24
C GLU A 430 -21.90 5.03 21.55
N TYR A 431 -22.57 3.94 21.24
CA TYR A 431 -24.02 3.81 21.36
C TYR A 431 -24.46 3.18 22.70
N TYR A 432 -23.63 2.32 23.27
CA TYR A 432 -23.77 1.77 24.62
C TYR A 432 -22.38 1.55 25.21
N GLY A 433 -22.22 1.84 26.50
CA GLY A 433 -20.95 1.74 27.22
C GLY A 433 -20.91 0.60 28.26
N THR A 434 -22.07 0.01 28.57
CA THR A 434 -22.20 -1.02 29.61
C THR A 434 -22.63 -2.36 29.00
N LYS A 435 -21.91 -3.43 29.32
CA LYS A 435 -22.28 -4.79 28.89
C LYS A 435 -23.61 -5.22 29.49
N ALA A 436 -24.38 -6.01 28.73
CA ALA A 436 -25.65 -6.57 29.21
C ALA A 436 -25.44 -7.36 30.49
N GLU A 437 -26.20 -7.03 31.55
CA GLU A 437 -26.26 -7.85 32.75
C GLU A 437 -26.98 -9.17 32.43
N ARG A 438 -26.28 -10.27 32.64
CA ARG A 438 -26.89 -11.60 32.58
C ARG A 438 -27.16 -12.10 34.00
N SER A 439 -28.29 -12.74 34.20
CA SER A 439 -28.79 -13.21 35.50
C SER A 439 -27.94 -14.33 36.16
N TYR A 440 -26.91 -14.83 35.46
CA TYR A 440 -25.99 -15.80 36.06
C TYR A 440 -24.66 -15.10 36.37
N LYS A 441 -24.07 -15.45 37.53
CA LYS A 441 -22.73 -15.00 37.90
C LYS A 441 -21.71 -15.58 36.90
N THR A 442 -21.39 -14.80 35.91
CA THR A 442 -20.58 -15.22 34.77
C THR A 442 -19.08 -15.21 35.09
N ALA A 443 -18.34 -16.14 34.49
CA ALA A 443 -16.91 -16.03 34.44
C ALA A 443 -16.51 -14.80 33.61
N PRO A 444 -15.43 -14.08 33.98
CA PRO A 444 -14.94 -12.98 33.18
C PRO A 444 -14.55 -13.47 31.77
N TYR A 445 -14.54 -12.57 30.80
CA TYR A 445 -14.01 -12.87 29.48
C TYR A 445 -12.51 -13.18 29.56
N ALA A 446 -11.99 -13.86 28.55
CA ALA A 446 -10.53 -13.94 28.41
C ALA A 446 -9.95 -12.51 28.23
N ALA A 447 -8.81 -12.25 28.86
CA ALA A 447 -8.14 -10.97 28.72
C ALA A 447 -7.72 -10.70 27.25
N SER A 448 -7.85 -9.48 26.78
CA SER A 448 -7.17 -9.04 25.57
C SER A 448 -5.75 -8.63 25.92
N LEU A 449 -4.75 -9.26 25.30
CA LEU A 449 -3.33 -9.06 25.63
C LEU A 449 -2.65 -8.21 24.55
N ASN A 450 -1.90 -7.21 24.98
CA ASN A 450 -1.01 -6.50 24.08
C ASN A 450 0.19 -7.37 23.70
N SER A 451 0.79 -7.09 22.55
CA SER A 451 2.02 -7.75 22.12
C SER A 451 3.15 -7.50 23.14
N ILE A 452 3.93 -8.52 23.42
CA ILE A 452 5.04 -8.48 24.38
C ILE A 452 6.33 -8.98 23.73
N ASN A 453 7.45 -8.31 24.01
CA ASN A 453 8.77 -8.63 23.49
C ASN A 453 9.69 -9.11 24.63
N GLU A 454 10.80 -9.73 24.27
CA GLU A 454 11.80 -10.28 25.22
C GLU A 454 12.48 -9.23 26.13
N THR A 455 12.33 -7.93 25.85
CA THR A 455 12.83 -6.85 26.72
C THR A 455 11.78 -6.30 27.67
N ASP A 456 10.52 -6.63 27.47
CA ASP A 456 9.43 -6.08 28.26
C ASP A 456 9.43 -6.66 29.68
N THR A 457 9.12 -5.82 30.62
CA THR A 457 9.02 -6.15 32.06
C THR A 457 7.60 -6.02 32.59
N LYS A 458 6.65 -5.78 31.69
CA LYS A 458 5.24 -5.69 32.04
C LYS A 458 4.41 -6.38 30.96
N ILE A 459 3.38 -7.11 31.38
CA ILE A 459 2.29 -7.54 30.52
C ILE A 459 1.12 -6.59 30.70
N THR A 460 0.58 -6.12 29.60
CA THR A 460 -0.53 -5.16 29.57
C THR A 460 -1.67 -5.69 28.70
N GLY A 461 -2.85 -5.19 28.95
CA GLY A 461 -4.02 -5.59 28.18
C GLY A 461 -5.31 -5.01 28.74
N LYS A 462 -6.42 -5.54 28.23
CA LYS A 462 -7.75 -5.23 28.74
C LYS A 462 -8.41 -6.48 29.30
N ALA A 463 -9.20 -6.27 30.30
CA ALA A 463 -9.95 -7.29 31.03
C ALA A 463 -11.32 -6.69 31.42
N GLU A 464 -12.21 -7.51 31.96
CA GLU A 464 -13.39 -6.99 32.64
C GLU A 464 -12.98 -6.15 33.85
N ALA A 465 -13.63 -5.00 34.02
CA ALA A 465 -13.31 -4.03 35.07
C ALA A 465 -13.26 -4.69 36.45
N ASN A 466 -12.29 -4.28 37.25
CA ASN A 466 -12.11 -4.73 38.62
C ASN A 466 -11.80 -6.23 38.82
N THR A 467 -11.55 -7.00 37.78
CA THR A 467 -11.18 -8.43 37.89
C THR A 467 -9.72 -8.59 38.37
N LEU A 468 -9.45 -9.67 39.09
CA LEU A 468 -8.10 -10.09 39.40
C LEU A 468 -7.47 -10.72 38.16
N VAL A 469 -6.21 -10.41 37.90
CA VAL A 469 -5.45 -10.88 36.75
C VAL A 469 -4.29 -11.74 37.24
N TYR A 470 -4.21 -12.98 36.77
CA TYR A 470 -3.14 -13.91 37.11
C TYR A 470 -2.36 -14.26 35.85
N VAL A 471 -1.04 -14.25 35.97
CA VAL A 471 -0.10 -14.54 34.88
C VAL A 471 0.65 -15.83 35.16
N LYS A 472 0.74 -16.72 34.18
CA LYS A 472 1.51 -17.98 34.24
C LYS A 472 2.40 -18.09 33.01
N PHE A 473 3.53 -18.76 33.14
CA PHE A 473 4.46 -18.97 32.02
C PHE A 473 4.47 -20.43 31.59
N ASN A 474 4.56 -20.64 30.28
CA ASN A 474 4.74 -21.91 29.59
C ASN A 474 3.57 -22.91 29.68
N SER A 475 2.78 -22.93 30.75
CA SER A 475 1.67 -23.86 30.92
C SER A 475 0.54 -23.25 31.74
N THR A 476 -0.71 -23.63 31.41
CA THR A 476 -1.90 -23.29 32.20
C THR A 476 -1.89 -23.96 33.60
N SER A 477 -1.15 -25.07 33.77
CA SER A 477 -0.95 -25.77 35.07
C SER A 477 0.20 -25.19 35.88
N ALA A 478 1.03 -24.28 35.31
CA ALA A 478 2.12 -23.66 36.05
C ALA A 478 1.63 -22.83 37.26
N ALA A 479 2.50 -22.62 38.21
CA ALA A 479 2.25 -21.71 39.32
C ALA A 479 2.02 -20.27 38.81
N ILE A 480 1.27 -19.47 39.57
CA ILE A 480 1.05 -18.06 39.27
C ILE A 480 2.39 -17.33 39.45
N ALA A 481 2.90 -16.78 38.33
CA ALA A 481 4.17 -16.07 38.30
C ALA A 481 4.01 -14.57 38.66
N ALA A 482 2.85 -13.97 38.33
CA ALA A 482 2.54 -12.61 38.71
C ALA A 482 1.01 -12.43 38.83
N ARG A 483 0.59 -11.41 39.56
CA ARG A 483 -0.81 -11.08 39.77
C ARG A 483 -1.02 -9.58 39.89
N GLY A 484 -2.22 -9.16 39.55
CA GLY A 484 -2.66 -7.77 39.65
C GLY A 484 -4.17 -7.65 39.55
N LYS A 485 -4.66 -6.47 39.26
CA LYS A 485 -6.09 -6.17 39.12
C LYS A 485 -6.27 -5.24 37.92
N ALA A 486 -7.33 -5.45 37.15
CA ALA A 486 -7.79 -4.50 36.16
C ALA A 486 -8.41 -3.28 36.84
N ASP A 487 -8.22 -2.10 36.28
CA ASP A 487 -8.84 -0.86 36.77
C ASP A 487 -10.34 -0.81 36.42
N SER A 488 -11.00 0.28 36.80
CA SER A 488 -12.43 0.52 36.51
C SER A 488 -12.76 0.60 35.01
N ASN A 489 -11.74 0.85 34.15
CA ASN A 489 -11.86 0.90 32.69
C ASN A 489 -11.42 -0.43 32.04
N GLY A 490 -11.11 -1.45 32.87
CA GLY A 490 -10.66 -2.76 32.41
C GLY A 490 -9.20 -2.82 31.99
N ASN A 491 -8.39 -1.77 32.13
CA ASN A 491 -6.99 -1.83 31.75
C ASN A 491 -6.17 -2.51 32.88
N PHE A 492 -5.15 -3.29 32.49
CA PHE A 492 -4.20 -3.81 33.44
C PHE A 492 -2.76 -3.69 32.94
N SER A 493 -1.85 -3.54 33.91
CA SER A 493 -0.40 -3.51 33.67
C SER A 493 0.29 -4.23 34.82
N ILE A 494 0.82 -5.42 34.56
CA ILE A 494 1.39 -6.30 35.58
C ILE A 494 2.88 -6.47 35.33
N SER A 495 3.69 -6.17 36.35
CA SER A 495 5.13 -6.36 36.29
C SER A 495 5.47 -7.87 36.26
N ILE A 496 6.33 -8.24 35.34
CA ILE A 496 6.88 -9.59 35.19
C ILE A 496 8.39 -9.51 34.97
N PRO A 497 9.15 -10.53 35.33
CA PRO A 497 10.55 -10.64 34.92
C PRO A 497 10.62 -10.74 33.37
N LYS A 498 11.71 -10.26 32.78
CA LYS A 498 11.97 -10.46 31.36
C LYS A 498 11.85 -11.92 30.99
N GLN A 499 11.20 -12.19 29.89
CA GLN A 499 10.98 -13.55 29.37
C GLN A 499 11.74 -13.75 28.07
N ALA A 500 12.28 -14.94 27.86
CA ALA A 500 12.90 -15.30 26.59
C ALA A 500 11.86 -15.32 25.46
N ALA A 501 12.28 -14.97 24.25
CA ALA A 501 11.47 -15.12 23.06
C ALA A 501 10.95 -16.56 22.91
N GLY A 502 9.69 -16.71 22.53
CA GLY A 502 9.01 -18.00 22.46
C GLY A 502 8.33 -18.44 23.76
N THR A 503 8.59 -17.76 24.91
CA THR A 503 7.86 -18.04 26.15
C THR A 503 6.38 -17.82 25.96
N LYS A 504 5.56 -18.81 26.26
CA LYS A 504 4.10 -18.71 26.28
C LYS A 504 3.65 -18.05 27.58
N ILE A 505 2.87 -17.00 27.48
CA ILE A 505 2.29 -16.31 28.65
C ILE A 505 0.77 -16.52 28.63
N TYR A 506 0.31 -17.17 29.68
CA TYR A 506 -1.11 -17.44 29.91
C TYR A 506 -1.63 -16.45 30.95
N VAL A 507 -2.71 -15.75 30.62
CA VAL A 507 -3.40 -14.83 31.54
C VAL A 507 -4.79 -15.37 31.80
N ILE A 508 -5.18 -15.45 33.06
CA ILE A 508 -6.50 -15.82 33.50
C ILE A 508 -7.05 -14.75 34.43
N LEU A 509 -8.28 -14.37 34.22
CA LEU A 509 -8.99 -13.42 35.07
C LEU A 509 -9.80 -14.16 36.11
N LYS A 510 -10.06 -13.50 37.23
CA LYS A 510 -11.00 -13.99 38.26
C LYS A 510 -11.86 -12.84 38.74
N ASN A 511 -13.16 -13.01 38.72
CA ASN A 511 -14.09 -12.20 39.49
C ASN A 511 -14.36 -12.88 40.86
N ASP A 512 -15.36 -12.43 41.60
CA ASP A 512 -15.66 -12.95 42.93
C ASP A 512 -16.01 -14.44 42.96
N VAL A 513 -16.44 -14.99 41.83
CA VAL A 513 -17.01 -16.34 41.73
C VAL A 513 -16.25 -17.28 40.79
N ASN A 514 -15.85 -16.79 39.58
CA ASN A 514 -15.38 -17.63 38.48
C ASN A 514 -14.07 -17.17 37.89
N TYR A 515 -13.38 -18.09 37.20
CA TYR A 515 -12.21 -17.81 36.37
C TYR A 515 -12.60 -17.70 34.90
N SER A 516 -11.96 -16.79 34.16
CA SER A 516 -12.08 -16.66 32.70
C SER A 516 -11.46 -17.88 31.98
N PRO A 517 -11.70 -18.05 30.69
CA PRO A 517 -10.79 -18.77 29.82
C PRO A 517 -9.39 -18.13 29.86
N TYR A 518 -8.35 -18.93 29.57
CA TYR A 518 -7.00 -18.39 29.44
C TYR A 518 -6.84 -17.58 28.16
N ALA A 519 -6.30 -16.37 28.26
CA ALA A 519 -5.71 -15.66 27.15
C ALA A 519 -4.26 -16.11 26.99
N LEU A 520 -3.80 -16.24 25.77
CA LEU A 520 -2.44 -16.65 25.43
C LEU A 520 -1.77 -15.59 24.57
N THR A 521 -0.55 -15.23 24.93
CA THR A 521 0.39 -14.53 24.06
C THR A 521 1.75 -15.21 24.08
N VAL A 522 2.55 -15.00 23.07
CA VAL A 522 3.91 -15.53 22.98
C VAL A 522 4.86 -14.35 22.94
N VAL A 523 5.90 -14.41 23.77
CA VAL A 523 6.95 -13.39 23.79
C VAL A 523 7.65 -13.36 22.44
N LYS A 524 7.58 -12.22 21.77
CA LYS A 524 8.22 -12.02 20.48
C LYS A 524 9.71 -11.77 20.63
N ALA A 525 10.47 -12.36 19.77
CA ALA A 525 11.87 -11.99 19.61
C ALA A 525 11.95 -10.57 19.04
N ILE A 526 12.85 -9.78 19.56
CA ILE A 526 13.23 -8.52 18.88
C ILE A 526 14.15 -8.92 17.74
N ASP A 527 13.80 -8.52 16.55
CA ASP A 527 14.63 -8.75 15.37
C ASP A 527 15.99 -8.07 15.52
N ALA A 528 16.99 -8.62 14.85
CA ALA A 528 18.25 -7.93 14.73
C ALA A 528 18.04 -6.62 13.97
N PRO A 529 18.75 -5.54 14.33
CA PRO A 529 18.62 -4.29 13.60
C PRO A 529 18.99 -4.47 12.13
N LYS A 530 18.43 -3.63 11.27
CA LYS A 530 18.79 -3.63 9.84
C LYS A 530 20.31 -3.48 9.68
N ASN A 531 20.87 -4.25 8.76
CA ASN A 531 22.29 -4.12 8.43
C ASN A 531 22.59 -2.65 8.09
N PRO A 532 23.69 -2.08 8.63
CA PRO A 532 24.05 -0.70 8.31
C PRO A 532 24.25 -0.51 6.80
N ALA A 533 23.61 0.49 6.22
CA ALA A 533 23.97 0.98 4.90
C ALA A 533 25.06 2.03 5.09
N VAL A 534 26.24 1.78 4.56
CA VAL A 534 27.43 2.63 4.76
C VAL A 534 27.70 3.41 3.49
N ASN A 535 27.90 4.72 3.62
CA ASN A 535 28.25 5.57 2.51
C ASN A 535 29.69 5.25 2.02
N GLU A 536 29.99 5.64 0.79
CA GLU A 536 31.34 5.57 0.27
C GLU A 536 32.32 6.25 1.23
N LEU A 537 33.47 5.61 1.44
CA LEU A 537 34.53 6.10 2.33
C LEU A 537 35.82 6.28 1.56
N LYS A 538 36.43 7.45 1.69
CA LYS A 538 37.71 7.83 1.05
C LYS A 538 38.80 7.93 2.10
N GLU A 539 40.07 7.83 1.67
CA GLU A 539 41.25 7.88 2.55
C GLU A 539 41.39 9.21 3.32
N THR A 540 40.67 10.25 2.94
CA THR A 540 40.63 11.54 3.64
C THR A 540 39.51 11.66 4.67
N ASP A 541 38.58 10.72 4.69
CA ASP A 541 37.39 10.81 5.55
C ASP A 541 37.75 10.47 7.00
N THR A 542 37.28 11.29 7.91
CA THR A 542 37.49 11.14 9.35
C THR A 542 36.20 10.70 10.08
N ALA A 543 35.18 10.28 9.33
CA ALA A 543 33.98 9.72 9.88
C ALA A 543 33.32 8.73 8.92
N VAL A 544 32.78 7.64 9.45
CA VAL A 544 31.89 6.70 8.75
C VAL A 544 30.47 7.20 8.91
N LYS A 545 29.81 7.41 7.79
CA LYS A 545 28.40 7.85 7.74
C LYS A 545 27.54 6.78 7.08
N GLY A 546 26.27 6.72 7.48
CA GLY A 546 25.34 5.77 6.91
C GLY A 546 24.00 5.74 7.63
N THR A 547 23.24 4.71 7.37
CA THR A 547 21.92 4.51 7.99
C THR A 547 21.80 3.08 8.55
N THR A 548 21.02 2.92 9.60
CA THR A 548 20.63 1.64 10.19
C THR A 548 19.28 1.82 10.90
N GLU A 549 18.93 0.94 11.81
CA GLU A 549 17.74 1.11 12.65
C GLU A 549 17.89 2.32 13.58
N ALA A 550 16.79 3.05 13.77
CA ALA A 550 16.75 4.21 14.66
C ALA A 550 17.24 3.86 16.08
N ASN A 551 18.05 4.72 16.65
CA ASN A 551 18.62 4.57 17.99
C ASN A 551 19.55 3.37 18.20
N ALA A 552 19.87 2.57 17.17
CA ALA A 552 20.82 1.46 17.28
C ALA A 552 22.24 1.95 17.60
N LEU A 553 22.96 1.19 18.42
CA LEU A 553 24.40 1.41 18.63
C LEU A 553 25.16 0.93 17.40
N VAL A 554 26.12 1.71 16.93
CA VAL A 554 26.93 1.39 15.76
C VAL A 554 28.37 1.18 16.20
N TYR A 555 28.95 0.07 15.77
CA TYR A 555 30.34 -0.30 16.05
C TYR A 555 31.12 -0.46 14.75
N ILE A 556 32.35 0.05 14.75
CA ILE A 556 33.25 0.04 13.60
C ILE A 556 34.50 -0.76 13.94
N LYS A 557 34.92 -1.60 12.99
CA LYS A 557 36.17 -2.38 13.04
C LYS A 557 36.94 -2.21 11.73
N PHE A 558 38.27 -2.27 11.80
CA PHE A 558 39.11 -2.19 10.62
C PHE A 558 39.75 -3.55 10.30
N GLY A 559 39.90 -3.83 9.03
CA GLY A 559 40.58 -5.00 8.50
C GLY A 559 39.83 -6.31 8.61
N SER A 560 39.21 -6.62 9.80
CA SER A 560 38.55 -7.89 10.08
C SER A 560 37.32 -7.73 10.96
N THR A 561 36.34 -8.63 10.80
CA THR A 561 35.19 -8.75 11.69
C THR A 561 35.55 -9.27 13.08
N SER A 562 36.65 -10.01 13.21
CA SER A 562 37.20 -10.51 14.48
C SER A 562 38.04 -9.49 15.24
N GLY A 563 38.44 -8.37 14.60
CA GLY A 563 39.21 -7.29 15.22
C GLY A 563 38.44 -6.62 16.38
N GLN A 564 39.17 -5.84 17.19
CA GLN A 564 38.54 -5.03 18.23
C GLN A 564 37.69 -3.91 17.65
N ILE A 565 36.82 -3.35 18.50
CA ILE A 565 35.98 -2.21 18.13
C ILE A 565 36.86 -0.96 18.20
N GLU A 566 37.07 -0.32 17.05
CA GLU A 566 37.90 0.86 16.91
C GLU A 566 37.12 2.16 17.15
N ALA A 567 35.84 2.17 16.80
CA ALA A 567 34.98 3.31 17.04
C ALA A 567 33.54 2.88 17.33
N ARG A 568 32.81 3.69 18.03
CA ARG A 568 31.40 3.48 18.36
C ARG A 568 30.59 4.76 18.29
N GLY A 569 29.33 4.63 17.95
CA GLY A 569 28.35 5.73 17.90
C GLY A 569 26.94 5.23 18.08
N LYS A 570 25.98 6.09 17.82
CA LYS A 570 24.54 5.78 17.89
C LYS A 570 23.85 6.41 16.69
N ALA A 571 22.93 5.67 16.10
CA ALA A 571 22.03 6.22 15.09
C ALA A 571 21.00 7.17 15.75
N ASP A 572 20.61 8.20 15.03
CA ASP A 572 19.59 9.15 15.46
C ASP A 572 18.17 8.53 15.36
N ALA A 573 17.14 9.30 15.68
CA ALA A 573 15.74 8.87 15.61
C ALA A 573 15.25 8.55 14.16
N LYS A 574 15.99 9.00 13.15
CA LYS A 574 15.75 8.70 11.74
C LYS A 574 16.60 7.55 11.21
N GLY A 575 17.47 6.98 12.08
CA GLY A 575 18.38 5.91 11.74
C GLY A 575 19.70 6.34 11.10
N ASN A 576 20.02 7.65 10.98
CA ASN A 576 21.28 8.11 10.44
C ASN A 576 22.37 8.03 11.50
N PHE A 577 23.58 7.67 11.10
CA PHE A 577 24.72 7.71 11.99
C PHE A 577 25.93 8.41 11.35
N THR A 578 26.74 9.03 12.21
CA THR A 578 28.05 9.57 11.88
C THR A 578 28.99 9.20 13.01
N VAL A 579 29.97 8.36 12.73
CA VAL A 579 30.91 7.86 13.72
C VAL A 579 32.31 8.32 13.33
N ALA A 580 32.94 9.11 14.18
CA ALA A 580 34.29 9.60 13.98
C ALA A 580 35.29 8.41 13.97
N ILE A 581 36.24 8.45 13.03
CA ILE A 581 37.34 7.51 12.88
C ILE A 581 38.61 8.26 12.52
N PRO A 582 39.81 7.72 12.79
CA PRO A 582 41.02 8.22 12.14
C PRO A 582 40.94 7.89 10.64
N ALA A 583 41.56 8.77 9.82
CA ALA A 583 41.67 8.53 8.38
C ALA A 583 42.32 7.17 8.11
N GLN A 584 41.78 6.42 7.19
CA GLN A 584 42.24 5.06 6.86
C GLN A 584 42.89 5.02 5.48
N ALA A 585 43.92 4.21 5.34
CA ALA A 585 44.60 4.02 4.04
C ALA A 585 43.63 3.43 3.01
N ALA A 586 43.79 3.83 1.76
CA ALA A 586 43.07 3.25 0.63
C ALA A 586 43.23 1.72 0.59
N GLY A 587 42.15 0.99 0.35
CA GLY A 587 42.13 -0.47 0.38
C GLY A 587 41.78 -1.08 1.74
N THR A 588 41.78 -0.28 2.82
CA THR A 588 41.33 -0.77 4.15
C THR A 588 39.84 -1.15 4.10
N LYS A 589 39.53 -2.37 4.54
CA LYS A 589 38.11 -2.78 4.76
C LYS A 589 37.63 -2.28 6.11
N VAL A 590 36.55 -1.54 6.10
CA VAL A 590 35.89 -1.03 7.29
C VAL A 590 34.59 -1.80 7.46
N TYR A 591 34.44 -2.48 8.59
CA TYR A 591 33.28 -3.29 8.95
C TYR A 591 32.40 -2.51 9.93
N VAL A 592 31.12 -2.43 9.64
CA VAL A 592 30.15 -1.72 10.46
C VAL A 592 29.06 -2.71 10.87
N ILE A 593 28.73 -2.72 12.15
CA ILE A 593 27.67 -3.54 12.72
C ILE A 593 26.80 -2.69 13.63
N ALA A 594 25.51 -2.88 13.57
CA ALA A 594 24.55 -2.23 14.47
C ALA A 594 24.14 -3.20 15.58
N LYS A 595 23.76 -2.63 16.72
CA LYS A 595 23.19 -3.37 17.85
C LYS A 595 21.99 -2.63 18.41
N ASN A 596 20.85 -3.31 18.53
CA ASN A 596 19.73 -2.83 19.33
C ASN A 596 19.85 -3.34 20.79
N ALA A 597 18.79 -3.30 21.57
CA ALA A 597 18.82 -3.70 22.97
C ALA A 597 19.25 -5.17 23.20
N VAL A 598 19.07 -6.04 22.19
CA VAL A 598 19.23 -7.49 22.34
C VAL A 598 20.22 -8.07 21.33
N LYS A 599 20.14 -7.71 20.06
CA LYS A 599 20.84 -8.39 18.96
C LYS A 599 21.75 -7.48 18.16
N TYR A 600 22.72 -8.11 17.50
CA TYR A 600 23.56 -7.47 16.49
C TYR A 600 22.99 -7.74 15.09
N SER A 601 23.14 -6.78 14.19
CA SER A 601 22.92 -6.96 12.76
C SER A 601 24.00 -7.89 12.16
N LYS A 602 23.92 -8.17 10.89
CA LYS A 602 25.09 -8.65 10.13
C LYS A 602 26.03 -7.47 9.89
N TYR A 603 27.30 -7.78 9.68
CA TYR A 603 28.30 -6.79 9.26
C TYR A 603 28.02 -6.31 7.84
N THR A 604 28.14 -5.02 7.64
CA THR A 604 28.33 -4.43 6.31
C THR A 604 29.79 -3.99 6.21
N SER A 605 30.42 -4.16 5.07
CA SER A 605 31.77 -3.67 4.84
C SER A 605 31.81 -2.65 3.71
N VAL A 606 32.68 -1.67 3.87
CA VAL A 606 33.06 -0.71 2.82
C VAL A 606 34.56 -0.71 2.71
N THR A 607 35.08 -0.67 1.49
CA THR A 607 36.50 -0.53 1.25
C THR A 607 36.84 0.94 1.04
N VAL A 608 37.82 1.44 1.77
CA VAL A 608 38.28 2.82 1.67
C VAL A 608 38.83 3.05 0.26
N LYS A 609 38.23 3.96 -0.45
CA LYS A 609 38.67 4.33 -1.79
C LYS A 609 39.83 5.32 -1.72
N ALA A 610 40.71 5.18 -2.66
CA ALA A 610 41.77 6.16 -2.85
C ALA A 610 41.17 7.53 -3.22
N TYR A 611 41.64 8.58 -2.62
CA TYR A 611 41.29 9.93 -3.04
C TYR A 611 41.82 10.15 -4.48
N PRO A 612 40.98 10.56 -5.40
CA PRO A 612 41.40 10.70 -6.78
C PRO A 612 42.55 11.72 -6.89
N ALA A 613 43.56 11.38 -7.72
CA ALA A 613 44.54 12.38 -8.10
C ALA A 613 43.87 13.43 -9.01
N PRO A 614 44.25 14.69 -8.88
CA PRO A 614 43.73 15.72 -9.77
C PRO A 614 44.15 15.44 -11.23
N ALA A 615 43.32 15.90 -12.15
CA ALA A 615 43.69 15.82 -13.57
C ALA A 615 44.94 16.63 -13.86
N ALA A 616 45.68 16.21 -14.88
CA ALA A 616 46.85 16.96 -15.34
C ALA A 616 46.46 18.41 -15.72
N PRO A 617 47.23 19.43 -15.33
CA PRO A 617 46.91 20.81 -15.64
C PRO A 617 46.97 21.09 -17.13
N VAL A 618 46.07 21.93 -17.62
CA VAL A 618 46.12 22.48 -18.97
C VAL A 618 46.87 23.79 -18.90
N ILE A 619 47.93 23.89 -19.70
CA ILE A 619 48.84 25.06 -19.67
C ILE A 619 48.59 25.88 -20.93
N ASN A 620 48.45 27.20 -20.76
CA ASN A 620 48.41 28.12 -21.91
C ASN A 620 49.76 28.21 -22.60
N PRO A 621 49.81 28.49 -23.92
CA PRO A 621 51.05 28.72 -24.63
C PRO A 621 51.89 29.82 -23.97
N VAL A 622 53.23 29.64 -23.97
CA VAL A 622 54.19 30.58 -23.36
C VAL A 622 55.20 30.95 -24.38
N THR A 623 55.53 32.23 -24.46
CA THR A 623 56.58 32.78 -25.28
C THR A 623 57.73 33.29 -24.41
N GLU A 624 58.86 33.60 -25.02
CA GLU A 624 60.08 34.08 -24.32
C GLU A 624 59.88 35.46 -23.62
N ASP A 625 58.87 36.21 -24.02
CA ASP A 625 58.57 37.51 -23.42
C ASP A 625 57.57 37.40 -22.24
N ASP A 626 56.91 36.24 -22.07
CA ASP A 626 55.93 36.12 -21.03
C ASP A 626 56.52 36.04 -19.63
N THR A 627 55.97 36.81 -18.73
CA THR A 627 56.29 36.83 -17.29
C THR A 627 55.30 36.15 -16.39
N VAL A 628 54.34 35.49 -17.02
CA VAL A 628 53.27 34.76 -16.31
C VAL A 628 53.01 33.44 -17.02
N LEU A 629 53.04 32.33 -16.26
CA LEU A 629 52.56 31.04 -16.67
C LEU A 629 51.13 30.88 -16.19
N SER A 630 50.21 30.69 -17.10
CA SER A 630 48.79 30.53 -16.78
C SER A 630 48.21 29.24 -17.34
N GLY A 631 47.07 28.83 -16.82
CA GLY A 631 46.37 27.64 -17.27
C GLY A 631 45.20 27.25 -16.38
N LYS A 632 44.70 26.04 -16.54
CA LYS A 632 43.59 25.47 -15.76
C LYS A 632 43.99 24.13 -15.15
N ALA A 633 43.51 23.88 -13.94
CA ALA A 633 43.57 22.60 -13.27
C ALA A 633 42.38 22.45 -12.30
N GLU A 634 42.38 21.43 -11.50
CA GLU A 634 41.37 21.27 -10.44
C GLU A 634 41.38 22.47 -9.47
N ALA A 635 40.22 22.96 -9.11
CA ALA A 635 40.07 24.12 -8.22
C ALA A 635 40.75 23.91 -6.86
N ASN A 636 41.28 24.99 -6.29
CA ASN A 636 41.89 25.02 -4.95
C ASN A 636 43.10 24.06 -4.78
N THR A 637 43.75 23.65 -5.88
CA THR A 637 44.97 22.84 -5.86
C THR A 637 46.22 23.71 -5.81
N THR A 638 47.31 23.14 -5.31
CA THR A 638 48.62 23.79 -5.38
C THR A 638 49.30 23.42 -6.69
N VAL A 639 49.78 24.41 -7.43
CA VAL A 639 50.46 24.26 -8.69
C VAL A 639 51.99 24.35 -8.46
N TYR A 640 52.72 23.39 -8.99
CA TYR A 640 54.19 23.35 -8.96
C TYR A 640 54.71 23.34 -10.38
N VAL A 641 55.69 24.22 -10.62
CA VAL A 641 56.37 24.36 -11.93
C VAL A 641 57.81 23.99 -11.77
N LYS A 642 58.26 23.12 -12.65
CA LYS A 642 59.69 22.70 -12.73
C LYS A 642 60.22 23.03 -14.11
N LEU A 643 61.48 23.42 -14.18
CA LEU A 643 62.14 23.78 -15.43
C LEU A 643 62.99 22.61 -15.92
N ASP A 644 63.04 22.42 -17.23
CA ASP A 644 63.88 21.51 -18.00
C ASP A 644 63.60 19.99 -17.79
N SER A 645 63.22 19.59 -16.57
CA SER A 645 62.89 18.18 -16.26
C SER A 645 61.85 18.09 -15.17
N SER A 646 60.91 17.10 -15.27
CA SER A 646 59.96 16.75 -14.22
C SER A 646 60.60 16.22 -12.94
N LYS A 647 61.90 15.83 -13.02
CA LYS A 647 62.68 15.35 -11.88
C LYS A 647 63.32 16.48 -11.09
N ASN A 648 63.39 17.68 -11.64
CA ASN A 648 64.04 18.83 -11.00
C ASN A 648 63.25 19.34 -9.81
N SER A 649 63.92 20.15 -8.97
CA SER A 649 63.19 20.85 -7.87
C SER A 649 62.14 21.82 -8.43
N THR A 650 61.17 22.15 -7.61
CA THR A 650 60.12 23.13 -7.96
C THR A 650 60.75 24.51 -8.09
N SER A 651 60.62 25.12 -9.27
CA SER A 651 61.11 26.45 -9.56
C SER A 651 60.14 27.54 -9.21
N PHE A 652 58.84 27.30 -9.47
CA PHE A 652 57.79 28.24 -9.13
C PHE A 652 56.59 27.46 -8.58
N ARG A 653 55.76 28.10 -7.76
CA ARG A 653 54.53 27.53 -7.27
C ARG A 653 53.44 28.59 -7.14
N GLY A 654 52.19 28.13 -7.21
CA GLY A 654 50.98 28.94 -7.05
C GLY A 654 49.83 28.11 -6.60
N LYS A 655 48.64 28.65 -6.70
CA LYS A 655 47.39 27.94 -6.44
C LYS A 655 46.38 28.23 -7.55
N THR A 656 45.53 27.27 -7.82
CA THR A 656 44.34 27.49 -8.63
C THR A 656 43.28 28.22 -7.81
N ASN A 657 42.53 29.08 -8.44
CA ASN A 657 41.34 29.72 -7.83
C ASN A 657 40.13 28.73 -7.76
N ALA A 658 38.98 29.22 -7.28
CA ALA A 658 37.74 28.42 -7.20
C ALA A 658 37.19 27.98 -8.57
N LYS A 659 37.63 28.60 -9.69
CA LYS A 659 37.28 28.21 -11.06
C LYS A 659 38.31 27.30 -11.71
N GLY A 660 39.38 26.94 -10.97
CA GLY A 660 40.48 26.14 -11.46
C GLY A 660 41.53 26.88 -12.28
N ASP A 661 41.46 28.22 -12.43
CA ASP A 661 42.46 28.97 -13.15
C ASP A 661 43.70 29.22 -12.27
N PHE A 662 44.89 29.12 -12.86
CA PHE A 662 46.11 29.55 -12.19
C PHE A 662 46.90 30.56 -13.03
N SER A 663 47.59 31.44 -12.32
CA SER A 663 48.46 32.47 -12.88
C SER A 663 49.67 32.59 -11.98
N ILE A 664 50.83 32.24 -12.48
CA ILE A 664 52.07 32.16 -11.71
C ILE A 664 53.09 33.10 -12.35
N SER A 665 53.62 34.05 -11.60
CA SER A 665 54.70 34.92 -12.05
C SER A 665 55.98 34.09 -12.28
N ILE A 666 56.57 34.25 -13.42
CA ILE A 666 57.85 33.63 -13.82
C ILE A 666 58.76 34.68 -14.41
N PRO A 667 60.02 34.59 -14.24
CA PRO A 667 60.96 35.41 -15.08
C PRO A 667 60.85 34.98 -16.53
N LYS A 668 61.23 35.87 -17.47
CA LYS A 668 61.34 35.52 -18.91
C LYS A 668 62.21 34.28 -19.09
N GLN A 669 61.76 33.38 -19.95
CA GLN A 669 62.40 32.11 -20.23
C GLN A 669 62.90 32.07 -21.69
N ASN A 670 64.03 31.45 -21.95
CA ASN A 670 64.53 31.32 -23.30
C ASN A 670 63.61 30.43 -24.14
N ALA A 671 63.49 30.79 -25.42
CA ALA A 671 62.77 29.96 -26.39
C ALA A 671 63.39 28.54 -26.44
N GLY A 672 62.53 27.53 -26.53
CA GLY A 672 62.92 26.11 -26.49
C GLY A 672 63.00 25.52 -25.09
N ARG A 673 62.93 26.33 -24.02
CA ARG A 673 62.91 25.83 -22.65
C ARG A 673 61.61 25.09 -22.35
N LYS A 674 61.71 23.94 -21.69
CA LYS A 674 60.51 23.13 -21.33
C LYS A 674 60.18 23.34 -19.88
N MET A 675 58.91 23.65 -19.62
CA MET A 675 58.33 23.80 -18.27
C MET A 675 57.37 22.67 -17.99
N TYR A 676 57.56 21.99 -16.88
CA TYR A 676 56.68 20.91 -16.39
C TYR A 676 55.81 21.42 -15.24
N VAL A 677 54.53 21.23 -15.37
CA VAL A 677 53.54 21.66 -14.36
C VAL A 677 52.82 20.45 -13.80
N ILE A 678 52.74 20.40 -12.52
CA ILE A 678 51.99 19.38 -11.78
C ILE A 678 51.16 20.06 -10.71
N VAL A 679 49.98 19.58 -10.45
CA VAL A 679 49.14 20.10 -9.38
C VAL A 679 49.00 19.06 -8.27
N LYS A 680 48.78 19.53 -7.05
CA LYS A 680 48.55 18.70 -5.88
C LYS A 680 47.25 19.14 -5.21
N ASN A 681 46.31 18.20 -5.03
CA ASN A 681 45.21 18.41 -4.11
C ASN A 681 45.63 18.10 -2.66
N THR A 682 44.75 17.92 -1.72
CA THR A 682 45.07 17.65 -0.32
C THR A 682 45.94 16.42 -0.10
N VAL A 683 45.86 15.44 -1.02
CA VAL A 683 46.49 14.11 -0.86
C VAL A 683 47.46 13.77 -1.99
N LYS A 684 47.08 13.96 -3.23
CA LYS A 684 47.82 13.42 -4.40
C LYS A 684 48.25 14.46 -5.41
N TYR A 685 49.29 14.10 -6.17
CA TYR A 685 49.73 14.84 -7.31
C TYR A 685 49.05 14.35 -8.60
N SER A 686 48.82 15.26 -9.54
CA SER A 686 48.39 14.92 -10.90
C SER A 686 49.54 14.27 -11.69
N SER A 687 49.26 13.90 -12.92
CA SER A 687 50.32 13.72 -13.92
C SER A 687 50.86 15.07 -14.32
N TYR A 688 52.11 15.09 -14.83
CA TYR A 688 52.73 16.31 -15.37
C TYR A 688 52.13 16.70 -16.71
N SER A 689 51.85 17.97 -16.89
CA SER A 689 51.76 18.60 -18.21
C SER A 689 53.03 19.36 -18.51
N SER A 690 53.33 19.59 -19.75
CA SER A 690 54.49 20.39 -20.11
C SER A 690 54.17 21.36 -21.25
N VAL A 691 54.83 22.49 -21.22
CA VAL A 691 54.80 23.50 -22.28
C VAL A 691 56.22 23.87 -22.65
N THR A 692 56.48 24.05 -23.93
CA THR A 692 57.76 24.56 -24.42
C THR A 692 57.60 26.04 -24.74
N VAL A 693 58.53 26.84 -24.24
CA VAL A 693 58.55 28.28 -24.48
C VAL A 693 58.78 28.51 -25.96
N LYS A 694 57.89 29.17 -26.60
CA LYS A 694 58.05 29.52 -28.04
C LYS A 694 58.87 30.78 -28.23
N ALA A 695 59.60 30.79 -29.30
CA ALA A 695 60.20 32.03 -29.72
C ALA A 695 59.14 33.06 -30.12
N LYS A 696 59.45 34.31 -29.91
CA LYS A 696 58.61 35.40 -30.36
C LYS A 696 58.42 35.34 -31.88
N PRO A 697 57.22 35.44 -32.38
CA PRO A 697 56.97 35.41 -33.80
C PRO A 697 57.69 36.60 -34.48
N ALA A 698 58.41 36.31 -35.55
CA ALA A 698 59.04 37.34 -36.33
C ALA A 698 58.02 38.29 -36.98
N PRO A 699 58.24 39.56 -36.98
CA PRO A 699 57.41 40.51 -37.67
C PRO A 699 57.23 40.14 -39.14
N LYS A 700 56.08 40.47 -39.73
CA LYS A 700 55.93 40.27 -41.19
C LYS A 700 56.94 41.06 -42.01
N ALA A 701 57.35 40.47 -43.14
CA ALA A 701 58.21 41.16 -44.06
C ALA A 701 57.61 42.55 -44.47
N PRO A 702 58.46 43.59 -44.56
CA PRO A 702 58.01 44.92 -44.98
C PRO A 702 57.48 44.89 -46.41
N ALA A 703 56.43 45.67 -46.72
CA ALA A 703 56.15 45.96 -48.12
C ALA A 703 57.07 47.10 -48.64
N ILE A 704 57.46 47.04 -49.88
CA ILE A 704 58.38 48.02 -50.50
C ILE A 704 57.62 48.63 -51.69
N ASP A 705 57.67 49.96 -51.74
CA ASP A 705 57.16 50.72 -52.89
C ASP A 705 58.15 50.60 -54.09
N SER A 706 57.65 50.94 -55.27
CA SER A 706 58.54 50.92 -56.47
C SER A 706 59.72 51.86 -56.32
N VAL A 707 60.88 51.35 -56.58
CA VAL A 707 62.12 52.12 -56.54
C VAL A 707 62.66 52.29 -57.96
N ILE A 708 62.92 53.54 -58.37
CA ILE A 708 63.47 53.86 -59.71
C ILE A 708 64.89 54.32 -59.55
N ARG A 709 65.73 54.36 -60.66
CA ARG A 709 67.11 54.73 -60.62
C ARG A 709 67.41 56.12 -60.02
N THR A 710 66.46 57.04 -60.06
CA THR A 710 66.55 58.39 -59.47
C THR A 710 66.10 58.46 -58.02
N SER A 711 65.61 57.34 -57.46
CA SER A 711 65.07 57.33 -56.09
C SER A 711 66.21 57.51 -55.09
N THR A 712 66.14 58.52 -54.25
CA THR A 712 66.99 58.74 -53.08
C THR A 712 66.47 58.22 -51.78
N ALA A 713 65.37 57.49 -51.82
CA ALA A 713 64.81 56.81 -50.65
C ALA A 713 64.02 55.54 -51.06
N VAL A 714 63.97 54.57 -50.18
CA VAL A 714 63.08 53.40 -50.24
C VAL A 714 61.94 53.63 -49.22
N SER A 715 60.72 53.56 -49.69
CA SER A 715 59.54 53.67 -48.84
C SER A 715 58.68 52.39 -48.89
N GLY A 716 57.71 52.28 -47.97
CA GLY A 716 56.79 51.17 -47.92
C GLY A 716 56.05 51.08 -46.59
N LYS A 717 55.44 49.93 -46.34
CA LYS A 717 54.69 49.68 -45.10
C LYS A 717 55.32 48.56 -44.30
N ALA A 718 55.29 48.70 -42.99
CA ALA A 718 55.74 47.68 -42.07
C ALA A 718 55.11 47.88 -40.67
N ALA A 719 55.48 47.04 -39.72
CA ALA A 719 54.99 47.16 -38.34
C ALA A 719 55.48 48.54 -37.78
N ALA A 720 54.51 49.29 -37.25
CA ALA A 720 54.76 50.61 -36.64
C ALA A 720 55.84 50.52 -35.57
N GLY A 721 56.73 51.54 -35.57
CA GLY A 721 57.81 51.63 -34.61
C GLY A 721 59.04 50.75 -34.89
N ALA A 722 58.97 49.82 -35.85
CA ALA A 722 60.11 48.95 -36.20
C ALA A 722 61.28 49.70 -36.84
N LEU A 723 62.45 49.24 -36.57
CA LEU A 723 63.66 49.74 -37.24
C LEU A 723 63.76 49.13 -38.63
N VAL A 724 64.00 49.93 -39.62
CA VAL A 724 64.13 49.51 -41.03
C VAL A 724 65.59 49.56 -41.47
N TYR A 725 66.01 48.50 -42.13
CA TYR A 725 67.32 48.40 -42.70
C TYR A 725 67.19 48.07 -44.19
N VAL A 726 67.87 48.86 -44.98
CA VAL A 726 67.91 48.71 -46.45
C VAL A 726 69.26 48.29 -46.88
N LYS A 727 69.37 47.29 -47.78
CA LYS A 727 70.60 46.80 -48.39
C LYS A 727 70.40 46.76 -49.90
N ALA A 728 71.49 46.99 -50.63
CA ALA A 728 71.51 46.98 -52.08
C ALA A 728 72.35 45.83 -52.63
N GLY A 729 71.91 45.19 -53.71
CA GLY A 729 72.54 44.07 -54.38
C GLY A 729 72.18 42.70 -53.79
N SER A 730 72.43 42.46 -52.49
CA SER A 730 72.21 41.21 -51.81
C SER A 730 71.73 41.41 -50.37
N SER A 731 70.99 40.42 -49.83
CA SER A 731 70.61 40.42 -48.42
C SER A 731 71.85 40.36 -47.47
N LYS A 732 72.97 39.94 -47.95
CA LYS A 732 74.26 39.90 -47.21
C LYS A 732 75.10 41.18 -47.35
N SER A 733 74.68 42.11 -48.23
CA SER A 733 75.38 43.35 -48.40
C SER A 733 75.34 44.28 -47.20
N SER A 734 76.20 45.26 -47.11
CA SER A 734 76.14 46.32 -46.08
C SER A 734 74.84 47.10 -46.17
N ILE A 735 74.43 47.64 -45.05
CA ILE A 735 73.26 48.49 -44.96
C ILE A 735 73.52 49.81 -45.64
N VAL A 736 72.69 50.15 -46.66
CA VAL A 736 72.80 51.42 -47.40
C VAL A 736 71.90 52.50 -46.88
N GLY A 737 70.89 52.11 -46.01
CA GLY A 737 69.98 53.05 -45.40
C GLY A 737 69.38 52.48 -44.15
N ARG A 738 69.13 53.34 -43.15
CA ARG A 738 68.41 52.98 -41.91
C ARG A 738 67.29 53.98 -41.62
N GLY A 739 66.18 53.48 -41.05
CA GLY A 739 65.07 54.28 -40.67
C GLY A 739 64.20 53.63 -39.61
N LYS A 740 63.08 54.24 -39.34
CA LYS A 740 62.11 53.77 -38.43
C LYS A 740 60.72 53.89 -39.07
N VAL A 741 59.85 52.90 -38.83
CA VAL A 741 58.49 52.92 -39.27
C VAL A 741 57.71 53.88 -38.36
N ASP A 742 56.93 54.79 -38.96
CA ASP A 742 56.08 55.71 -38.20
C ASP A 742 54.90 55.05 -37.55
N ALA A 743 54.09 55.84 -36.79
CA ALA A 743 52.95 55.35 -36.13
C ALA A 743 51.77 54.87 -37.07
N ARG A 744 51.83 55.25 -38.36
CA ARG A 744 50.88 54.81 -39.39
C ARG A 744 51.36 53.60 -40.17
N GLY A 745 52.50 53.00 -39.74
CA GLY A 745 53.03 51.83 -40.36
C GLY A 745 53.80 52.14 -41.67
N ILE A 746 54.19 53.39 -41.93
CA ILE A 746 54.91 53.83 -43.14
C ILE A 746 56.39 54.04 -42.80
N TYR A 747 57.26 53.67 -43.70
CA TYR A 747 58.67 54.02 -43.61
C TYR A 747 59.17 54.69 -44.88
N LYS A 748 60.13 55.61 -44.77
CA LYS A 748 60.87 56.23 -45.83
C LYS A 748 62.34 56.31 -45.41
N VAL A 749 63.20 55.54 -46.07
CA VAL A 749 64.60 55.43 -45.71
C VAL A 749 65.47 56.01 -46.82
N THR A 750 66.21 57.04 -46.51
CA THR A 750 67.13 57.66 -47.49
C THR A 750 68.22 56.66 -47.84
N ILE A 751 68.52 56.55 -49.15
CA ILE A 751 69.57 55.67 -49.73
C ILE A 751 70.34 56.45 -50.80
N PRO A 752 71.60 56.09 -51.12
CA PRO A 752 72.24 56.53 -52.33
C PRO A 752 71.48 56.05 -53.57
N SER A 753 71.42 56.81 -54.65
CA SER A 753 70.86 56.37 -55.93
C SER A 753 71.49 55.04 -56.39
N GLN A 754 70.64 54.17 -56.90
CA GLN A 754 71.08 52.85 -57.31
C GLN A 754 70.90 52.66 -58.82
N LYS A 755 71.77 51.87 -59.46
CA LYS A 755 71.61 51.51 -60.87
C LYS A 755 70.37 50.67 -61.11
N ALA A 756 69.70 50.91 -62.29
CA ALA A 756 68.61 50.02 -62.71
C ALA A 756 69.05 48.56 -62.70
N GLY A 757 68.17 47.63 -62.30
CA GLY A 757 68.48 46.21 -62.10
C GLY A 757 69.07 45.86 -60.72
N THR A 758 69.41 46.84 -59.87
CA THR A 758 69.90 46.59 -58.51
C THR A 758 68.72 46.06 -57.62
N ARG A 759 68.88 44.96 -56.94
CA ARG A 759 67.94 44.48 -55.97
C ARG A 759 68.12 45.24 -54.66
N MET A 760 66.98 45.79 -54.14
CA MET A 760 66.90 46.43 -52.83
C MET A 760 66.27 45.51 -51.86
N TYR A 761 66.97 45.17 -50.80
CA TYR A 761 66.44 44.29 -49.71
C TYR A 761 66.13 45.16 -48.53
N VAL A 762 64.88 44.94 -47.98
CA VAL A 762 64.49 45.63 -46.77
C VAL A 762 64.12 44.57 -45.71
N ILE A 763 64.61 44.80 -44.55
CA ILE A 763 64.32 44.00 -43.36
C ILE A 763 63.95 44.96 -42.24
N ILE A 764 63.00 44.58 -41.44
CA ILE A 764 62.64 45.35 -40.23
C ILE A 764 63.04 44.59 -38.98
N LYS A 765 63.33 45.33 -37.93
CA LYS A 765 63.51 44.79 -36.58
C LYS A 765 62.45 45.41 -35.69
N ALA A 766 61.58 44.61 -35.18
CA ALA A 766 60.55 44.99 -34.16
C ALA A 766 60.81 44.20 -32.93
N ASP A 767 60.81 44.85 -31.77
CA ASP A 767 60.95 44.19 -30.44
C ASP A 767 62.09 43.16 -30.36
N GLY A 768 63.21 43.47 -31.00
CA GLY A 768 64.42 42.64 -31.00
C GLY A 768 64.46 41.58 -32.09
N VAL A 769 63.35 41.25 -32.78
CA VAL A 769 63.29 40.20 -33.79
C VAL A 769 63.32 40.79 -35.22
N TYR A 770 64.01 40.14 -36.07
CA TYR A 770 64.03 40.51 -37.48
C TYR A 770 62.94 39.83 -38.29
N SER A 771 62.34 40.56 -39.23
CA SER A 771 61.42 40.00 -40.22
C SER A 771 62.18 39.21 -41.28
N PRO A 772 61.51 38.43 -42.12
CA PRO A 772 62.04 38.01 -43.39
C PRO A 772 62.39 39.26 -44.26
N TYR A 773 63.35 39.15 -45.13
CA TYR A 773 63.69 40.18 -46.13
C TYR A 773 62.49 40.29 -47.13
N ALA A 774 62.12 41.51 -47.42
CA ALA A 774 61.40 41.81 -48.65
C ALA A 774 62.39 42.41 -49.63
N TRP A 775 62.17 42.29 -50.90
CA TRP A 775 62.99 42.90 -51.92
C TRP A 775 62.25 43.44 -53.12
N THR A 776 62.79 44.40 -53.80
CA THR A 776 62.31 44.94 -55.04
C THR A 776 63.53 45.23 -55.94
N THR A 777 63.30 45.37 -57.24
CA THR A 777 64.35 45.71 -58.18
C THR A 777 64.23 47.16 -58.59
N VAL A 778 65.30 47.90 -58.63
CA VAL A 778 65.36 49.29 -59.11
C VAL A 778 65.02 49.30 -60.58
N LYS A 779 63.96 49.99 -60.96
CA LYS A 779 63.56 50.19 -62.34
C LYS A 779 64.28 51.32 -63.02
#